data_07c94e1e1224e0dcb46dfd4d1b5ae3fd
#
_entry.id   07c94e1e1224e0dcb46dfd4d1b5ae3fd
#
_cell.length_a   1.000
_cell.length_b   1.000
_cell.length_c   1.000
_cell.angle_alpha   90.00
_cell.angle_beta   90.00
_cell.angle_gamma   90.00
#
_symmetry.space_group_name_H-M   'P 1'
#
loop_
_entity.id
_entity.type
_entity.pdbx_description
1 polymer ?
#
loop_
_entity_poly.entity_id
_entity_poly.type
_entity_poly.pdbx_seq_one_letter_code
_entity_poly.pdbx_strand_id
1 'polypeptide(L)'
;PSGANAGLLAAYHLTASEAPETIELLENLVILFDPSFNPDGLQRFSYWANMNKNQVLTPDPNDREYNEIWPGGRTNHYWFDLNRDWLPVQLPESQARIKTYSKWLPNILTDHHEMGTNSSFFFQPGIPSRVNPLTPMMNQKLTKKIADYHIEAFDKLGSLYYSEEDFDDFYYGKGSTYPDVNGSIGILFEQASSRGHLQESENGLLSFPFTIRNQLTAVFSTLKAANSLRIELLGYFRSFYTEIRKNAVKDKQKAILVGSPKDPATIYHFAKVLNRHDIKFHKLKNQVKKGGKTFTPATSYIIPLEQKKHQLIRAMFTKQKRFQDSLFYDISAWTFPYAFNLNHHYESNTALAAEQVTQLKAPTGKVNIKGSYAYLFEPHHYYTAKLINRLHDENVRVKVGLTPFTLAGKKYDYGTYMIPAKNQPMDESALYEILRKAAAETHINITGVSTGHAQGIDLGSRDFSTVKGVKIALLVGSGIRSYDAGEIWHLLDTRHNVAITKIDIKDLKKINLSSYSHLIMPSYSGSSLTPYVEKVKEYVQEGGTLIGYRYATKWLNENKFINLEFLDQKSTAIDVSFEDKDKFRGAQVTGGAIFNTNIDRSHPINFGYLNSTLPVFRNTNLYIKADDQSYNNPIQYTSNPLLSGYISEENLALLKNSVPFKVSRLGLGKVIAITDNTNFRAFWYGTNRILTNAIYLSDKM
;
A
#
# COMPACT_ATOMS: atom_id res chain seq x y z
N PRO A 1 1.20 9.99 -21.44
CA PRO A 1 1.80 9.49 -22.71
C PRO A 1 2.68 10.53 -23.40
N SER A 2 2.40 11.85 -23.29
CA SER A 2 3.25 12.88 -23.91
C SER A 2 4.69 12.86 -23.37
N GLY A 3 4.86 12.62 -22.05
CA GLY A 3 6.18 12.49 -21.44
C GLY A 3 7.01 11.34 -22.04
N ALA A 4 6.40 10.17 -22.30
CA ALA A 4 7.10 9.05 -22.93
C ALA A 4 7.52 9.35 -24.39
N ASN A 5 6.67 10.05 -25.15
CA ASN A 5 7.00 10.48 -26.51
C ASN A 5 8.05 11.60 -26.52
N ALA A 6 7.93 12.58 -25.63
CA ALA A 6 8.95 13.62 -25.46
C ALA A 6 10.29 13.01 -25.07
N GLY A 7 10.26 11.98 -24.22
CA GLY A 7 11.43 11.22 -23.86
C GLY A 7 12.11 10.57 -25.05
N LEU A 8 11.38 9.91 -25.93
CA LEU A 8 11.93 9.31 -27.17
C LEU A 8 12.61 10.36 -28.05
N LEU A 9 11.96 11.52 -28.22
CA LEU A 9 12.52 12.65 -28.99
C LEU A 9 13.78 13.22 -28.31
N ALA A 10 13.77 13.35 -26.99
CA ALA A 10 14.94 13.80 -26.23
C ALA A 10 16.13 12.84 -26.37
N ALA A 11 15.87 11.54 -26.25
CA ALA A 11 16.90 10.52 -26.43
C ALA A 11 17.49 10.55 -27.86
N TYR A 12 16.65 10.68 -28.88
CA TYR A 12 17.10 10.81 -30.25
C TYR A 12 17.94 12.08 -30.44
N HIS A 13 17.48 13.25 -29.95
CA HIS A 13 18.21 14.51 -30.04
C HIS A 13 19.57 14.43 -29.34
N LEU A 14 19.62 13.93 -28.13
CA LEU A 14 20.85 13.82 -27.35
C LEU A 14 21.90 12.87 -27.96
N THR A 15 21.45 11.87 -28.72
CA THR A 15 22.36 10.89 -29.32
C THR A 15 22.74 11.18 -30.77
N ALA A 16 22.00 12.03 -31.47
CA ALA A 16 22.18 12.29 -32.92
C ALA A 16 22.54 13.75 -33.23
N SER A 17 22.36 14.69 -32.31
CA SER A 17 22.68 16.11 -32.53
C SER A 17 24.18 16.37 -32.41
N GLU A 18 24.72 17.05 -33.40
CA GLU A 18 26.10 17.57 -33.44
C GLU A 18 26.19 19.07 -33.02
N ALA A 19 25.07 19.62 -32.55
CA ALA A 19 25.04 21.01 -32.10
C ALA A 19 25.97 21.24 -30.91
N PRO A 20 26.76 22.34 -30.87
CA PRO A 20 27.73 22.60 -29.80
C PRO A 20 27.12 22.55 -28.40
N GLU A 21 25.91 23.06 -28.22
CA GLU A 21 25.20 23.06 -26.94
C GLU A 21 24.83 21.65 -26.49
N THR A 22 24.52 20.72 -27.41
CA THR A 22 24.24 19.32 -27.07
C THR A 22 25.53 18.60 -26.66
N ILE A 23 26.61 18.86 -27.39
CA ILE A 23 27.94 18.28 -27.08
C ILE A 23 28.37 18.75 -25.68
N GLU A 24 28.25 20.06 -25.37
CA GLU A 24 28.57 20.59 -24.04
C GLU A 24 27.77 19.93 -22.92
N LEU A 25 26.45 19.72 -23.12
CA LEU A 25 25.61 19.00 -22.17
C LEU A 25 26.13 17.59 -21.90
N LEU A 26 26.48 16.84 -22.93
CA LEU A 26 26.96 15.46 -22.84
C LEU A 26 28.37 15.35 -22.21
N GLU A 27 29.23 16.35 -22.41
CA GLU A 27 30.53 16.45 -21.76
C GLU A 27 30.44 16.73 -20.25
N ASN A 28 29.44 17.49 -19.82
CA ASN A 28 29.28 17.95 -18.45
C ASN A 28 28.32 17.11 -17.62
N LEU A 29 27.39 16.36 -18.21
CA LEU A 29 26.30 15.67 -17.53
C LEU A 29 26.31 14.18 -17.84
N VAL A 30 25.97 13.37 -16.84
CA VAL A 30 25.57 11.97 -17.03
C VAL A 30 24.03 11.93 -16.98
N ILE A 31 23.39 11.51 -18.07
CA ILE A 31 21.94 11.47 -18.21
C ILE A 31 21.47 10.03 -18.09
N LEU A 32 20.66 9.75 -17.07
CA LEU A 32 19.96 8.48 -16.90
C LEU A 32 18.55 8.62 -17.45
N PHE A 33 18.19 7.74 -18.35
CA PHE A 33 16.95 7.85 -19.09
C PHE A 33 16.01 6.65 -18.84
N ASP A 34 14.82 6.90 -18.29
CA ASP A 34 13.74 5.91 -18.12
C ASP A 34 12.56 6.32 -19.01
N PRO A 35 12.44 5.76 -20.23
CA PRO A 35 11.48 6.24 -21.23
C PRO A 35 10.03 5.84 -20.90
N SER A 36 9.82 4.88 -20.03
CA SER A 36 8.48 4.39 -19.70
C SER A 36 8.39 3.98 -18.24
N PHE A 37 7.91 4.90 -17.42
CA PHE A 37 7.69 4.69 -15.99
C PHE A 37 6.70 3.53 -15.69
N ASN A 38 5.63 3.41 -16.52
CA ASN A 38 4.60 2.40 -16.41
C ASN A 38 4.29 1.79 -17.79
N PRO A 39 5.04 0.77 -18.23
CA PRO A 39 4.85 0.18 -19.55
C PRO A 39 3.47 -0.45 -19.76
N ASP A 40 2.89 -1.09 -18.72
CA ASP A 40 1.54 -1.67 -18.81
C ASP A 40 0.47 -0.59 -19.05
N GLY A 41 0.57 0.52 -18.30
CA GLY A 41 -0.37 1.63 -18.43
C GLY A 41 -0.22 2.36 -19.76
N LEU A 42 1.03 2.59 -20.20
CA LEU A 42 1.30 3.19 -21.51
C LEU A 42 0.73 2.33 -22.64
N GLN A 43 0.90 1.00 -22.58
CA GLN A 43 0.36 0.07 -23.57
C GLN A 43 -1.16 0.10 -23.62
N ARG A 44 -1.84 0.04 -22.46
CA ARG A 44 -3.32 0.12 -22.39
C ARG A 44 -3.84 1.42 -22.99
N PHE A 45 -3.26 2.55 -22.57
CA PHE A 45 -3.68 3.87 -23.04
C PHE A 45 -3.46 4.03 -24.56
N SER A 46 -2.25 3.74 -25.04
CA SER A 46 -1.90 3.94 -26.45
C SER A 46 -2.74 3.04 -27.37
N TYR A 47 -2.98 1.79 -26.96
CA TYR A 47 -3.85 0.89 -27.68
C TYR A 47 -5.27 1.42 -27.75
N TRP A 48 -5.83 1.89 -26.65
CA TRP A 48 -7.17 2.47 -26.59
C TRP A 48 -7.31 3.70 -27.48
N ALA A 49 -6.43 4.68 -27.33
CA ALA A 49 -6.47 5.92 -28.10
C ALA A 49 -6.33 5.66 -29.61
N ASN A 50 -5.37 4.82 -30.01
CA ASN A 50 -5.14 4.51 -31.41
C ASN A 50 -6.26 3.66 -32.03
N MET A 51 -6.86 2.72 -31.28
CA MET A 51 -7.97 1.88 -31.76
C MET A 51 -9.24 2.67 -32.00
N ASN A 52 -9.46 3.77 -31.24
CA ASN A 52 -10.67 4.59 -31.34
C ASN A 52 -10.45 5.90 -32.14
N LYS A 53 -9.23 6.15 -32.62
CA LYS A 53 -8.88 7.34 -33.39
C LYS A 53 -9.65 7.42 -34.69
N ASN A 54 -10.25 8.56 -34.96
CA ASN A 54 -10.86 8.88 -36.23
C ASN A 54 -9.83 9.34 -37.29
N GLN A 55 -10.09 9.15 -38.56
CA GLN A 55 -9.27 9.70 -39.63
C GLN A 55 -9.32 11.24 -39.64
N VAL A 56 -10.51 11.80 -39.45
CA VAL A 56 -10.72 13.23 -39.19
C VAL A 56 -10.90 13.40 -37.71
N LEU A 57 -9.91 14.00 -37.03
CA LEU A 57 -9.92 14.15 -35.58
C LEU A 57 -11.11 14.99 -35.11
N THR A 58 -11.77 14.54 -34.09
CA THR A 58 -12.81 15.32 -33.39
C THR A 58 -12.27 15.75 -32.02
N PRO A 59 -12.44 17.01 -31.62
CA PRO A 59 -12.02 17.48 -30.30
C PRO A 59 -13.08 17.24 -29.21
N ASP A 60 -14.27 16.69 -29.56
CA ASP A 60 -15.39 16.51 -28.64
C ASP A 60 -15.01 15.55 -27.49
N PRO A 61 -15.02 16.00 -26.22
CA PRO A 61 -14.63 15.18 -25.06
C PRO A 61 -15.53 13.95 -24.85
N ASN A 62 -16.70 13.89 -25.51
CA ASN A 62 -17.59 12.73 -25.46
C ASN A 62 -17.16 11.61 -26.41
N ASP A 63 -16.21 11.87 -27.33
CA ASP A 63 -15.70 10.82 -28.22
C ASP A 63 -15.08 9.68 -27.41
N ARG A 64 -15.25 8.46 -27.92
CA ARG A 64 -14.77 7.24 -27.28
C ARG A 64 -13.26 7.22 -27.07
N GLU A 65 -12.49 7.88 -27.94
CA GLU A 65 -11.04 7.98 -27.83
C GLU A 65 -10.60 8.52 -26.46
N TYR A 66 -11.29 9.54 -25.93
CA TYR A 66 -10.96 10.23 -24.68
C TYR A 66 -11.50 9.57 -23.42
N ASN A 67 -12.38 8.56 -23.58
CA ASN A 67 -13.08 7.88 -22.51
C ASN A 67 -12.52 6.47 -22.31
N GLU A 68 -11.34 6.42 -21.71
CA GLU A 68 -10.60 5.19 -21.45
C GLU A 68 -11.39 4.22 -20.56
N ILE A 69 -11.41 2.93 -20.95
CA ILE A 69 -12.10 1.92 -20.16
C ILE A 69 -11.35 1.58 -18.87
N TRP A 70 -12.11 1.13 -17.86
CA TRP A 70 -11.55 0.58 -16.64
C TRP A 70 -10.54 -0.55 -16.94
N PRO A 71 -9.36 -0.63 -16.26
CA PRO A 71 -8.89 0.16 -15.12
C PRO A 71 -8.15 1.46 -15.48
N GLY A 72 -8.01 1.80 -16.76
CA GLY A 72 -7.29 2.95 -17.26
C GLY A 72 -5.76 2.77 -17.32
N GLY A 73 -5.07 3.72 -17.93
CA GLY A 73 -3.62 3.69 -18.15
C GLY A 73 -2.77 4.12 -16.94
N ARG A 74 -3.38 4.64 -15.88
CA ARG A 74 -2.63 5.10 -14.68
C ARG A 74 -1.93 3.96 -13.96
N THR A 75 -2.51 2.76 -13.93
CA THR A 75 -2.08 1.64 -13.10
C THR A 75 -1.21 0.63 -13.86
N ASN A 76 -0.32 -0.08 -13.14
CA ASN A 76 0.45 -1.19 -13.67
C ASN A 76 -0.39 -2.47 -13.84
N HIS A 77 0.26 -3.64 -14.03
CA HIS A 77 -0.41 -4.94 -14.21
C HIS A 77 -1.40 -5.27 -13.09
N TYR A 78 -1.00 -5.13 -11.82
CA TYR A 78 -1.85 -5.39 -10.66
C TYR A 78 -2.69 -4.18 -10.21
N TRP A 79 -2.84 -3.17 -11.06
CA TRP A 79 -3.63 -1.95 -10.83
C TRP A 79 -3.11 -1.07 -9.69
N PHE A 80 -1.80 -1.06 -9.45
CA PHE A 80 -1.15 -0.12 -8.53
C PHE A 80 -0.70 1.15 -9.23
N ASP A 81 -0.70 2.24 -8.49
CA ASP A 81 0.00 3.47 -8.86
C ASP A 81 1.48 3.36 -8.52
N LEU A 82 2.33 3.18 -9.54
CA LEU A 82 3.77 3.07 -9.37
C LEU A 82 4.39 4.34 -8.77
N ASN A 83 3.76 5.50 -8.99
CA ASN A 83 4.21 6.77 -8.39
C ASN A 83 3.75 6.94 -6.93
N ARG A 84 3.46 5.86 -6.24
CA ARG A 84 3.22 5.79 -4.81
C ARG A 84 4.08 4.72 -4.12
N ASP A 85 4.94 4.03 -4.89
CA ASP A 85 5.73 2.89 -4.40
C ASP A 85 7.24 3.16 -4.30
N TRP A 86 7.69 4.42 -4.41
CA TRP A 86 9.11 4.79 -4.28
C TRP A 86 9.67 4.51 -2.88
N LEU A 87 8.88 4.73 -1.82
CA LEU A 87 9.27 4.45 -0.44
C LEU A 87 8.90 3.03 0.02
N PRO A 88 7.69 2.50 -0.26
CA PRO A 88 7.35 1.12 0.08
C PRO A 88 8.13 0.06 -0.71
N VAL A 89 8.42 0.32 -1.97
CA VAL A 89 9.19 -0.55 -2.89
C VAL A 89 8.66 -1.98 -2.90
N GLN A 90 7.35 -2.15 -3.09
CA GLN A 90 6.73 -3.47 -3.09
C GLN A 90 6.70 -4.12 -4.47
N LEU A 91 6.59 -3.31 -5.53
CA LEU A 91 6.37 -3.77 -6.89
C LEU A 91 7.70 -3.99 -7.64
N PRO A 92 7.77 -4.92 -8.60
CA PRO A 92 9.03 -5.25 -9.29
C PRO A 92 9.62 -4.05 -10.05
N GLU A 93 8.78 -3.22 -10.67
CA GLU A 93 9.19 -2.00 -11.38
C GLU A 93 9.87 -1.02 -10.41
N SER A 94 9.29 -0.81 -9.25
CA SER A 94 9.85 0.05 -8.21
C SER A 94 11.16 -0.51 -7.66
N GLN A 95 11.26 -1.84 -7.49
CA GLN A 95 12.49 -2.50 -7.04
C GLN A 95 13.64 -2.29 -8.03
N ALA A 96 13.38 -2.41 -9.33
CA ALA A 96 14.37 -2.18 -10.39
C ALA A 96 14.82 -0.71 -10.41
N ARG A 97 13.87 0.22 -10.32
CA ARG A 97 14.12 1.67 -10.32
C ARG A 97 14.92 2.12 -9.10
N ILE A 98 14.51 1.72 -7.89
CA ILE A 98 15.22 2.08 -6.65
C ILE A 98 16.64 1.50 -6.62
N LYS A 99 16.85 0.30 -7.17
CA LYS A 99 18.20 -0.28 -7.31
C LYS A 99 19.08 0.61 -8.20
N THR A 100 18.57 1.07 -9.34
CA THR A 100 19.29 1.98 -10.25
C THR A 100 19.52 3.34 -9.59
N TYR A 101 18.47 3.92 -9.00
CA TYR A 101 18.55 5.18 -8.27
C TYR A 101 19.61 5.14 -7.16
N SER A 102 19.60 4.11 -6.32
CA SER A 102 20.54 3.96 -5.20
C SER A 102 22.00 3.80 -5.66
N LYS A 103 22.20 3.20 -6.84
CA LYS A 103 23.53 3.06 -7.44
C LYS A 103 24.10 4.41 -7.91
N TRP A 104 23.27 5.22 -8.56
CA TRP A 104 23.69 6.46 -9.19
C TRP A 104 23.53 7.69 -8.30
N LEU A 105 22.49 7.77 -7.51
CA LEU A 105 22.12 8.93 -6.69
C LEU A 105 22.18 10.23 -7.52
N PRO A 106 21.31 10.38 -8.54
CA PRO A 106 21.36 11.52 -9.44
C PRO A 106 21.17 12.84 -8.68
N ASN A 107 21.75 13.94 -9.15
CA ASN A 107 21.59 15.25 -8.53
C ASN A 107 20.20 15.83 -8.75
N ILE A 108 19.60 15.56 -9.92
CA ILE A 108 18.22 15.91 -10.27
C ILE A 108 17.51 14.67 -10.78
N LEU A 109 16.24 14.51 -10.42
CA LEU A 109 15.33 13.51 -11.00
C LEU A 109 14.06 14.24 -11.44
N THR A 110 13.65 14.06 -12.69
CA THR A 110 12.39 14.59 -13.22
C THR A 110 11.35 13.49 -13.40
N ASP A 111 10.12 13.80 -13.03
CA ASP A 111 8.96 12.92 -13.10
C ASP A 111 7.89 13.58 -13.98
N HIS A 112 7.71 13.07 -15.21
CA HIS A 112 6.89 13.68 -16.25
C HIS A 112 5.50 13.09 -16.29
N HIS A 113 4.50 13.88 -15.86
CA HIS A 113 3.10 13.48 -15.73
C HIS A 113 2.15 14.27 -16.62
N GLU A 114 0.89 13.85 -16.59
CA GLU A 114 -0.23 14.54 -17.20
C GLU A 114 -1.37 14.69 -16.19
N MET A 115 -1.99 15.86 -16.18
CA MET A 115 -3.15 16.22 -15.35
C MET A 115 -4.43 16.39 -16.16
N GLY A 116 -5.47 16.99 -15.59
CA GLY A 116 -6.75 17.23 -16.27
C GLY A 116 -6.60 18.10 -17.52
N THR A 117 -7.46 17.89 -18.53
CA THR A 117 -7.43 18.61 -19.81
C THR A 117 -7.63 20.11 -19.66
N ASN A 118 -8.51 20.55 -18.74
CA ASN A 118 -8.76 21.97 -18.44
C ASN A 118 -7.75 22.54 -17.44
N SER A 119 -6.47 22.43 -17.79
CA SER A 119 -5.35 22.97 -17.04
C SER A 119 -4.30 23.50 -18.01
N SER A 120 -3.08 23.78 -17.53
CA SER A 120 -1.98 24.24 -18.38
C SER A 120 -0.73 23.35 -18.21
N PHE A 121 0.37 23.89 -17.75
CA PHE A 121 1.59 23.14 -17.40
C PHE A 121 2.04 23.50 -15.99
N PHE A 122 2.31 22.49 -15.17
CA PHE A 122 2.88 22.70 -13.83
C PHE A 122 4.33 22.21 -13.76
N PHE A 123 5.14 22.92 -13.00
CA PHE A 123 6.45 22.46 -12.55
C PHE A 123 6.73 22.92 -11.11
N GLN A 124 7.44 22.09 -10.35
CA GLN A 124 7.84 22.44 -9.00
C GLN A 124 8.80 23.65 -8.98
N PRO A 125 8.84 24.42 -7.82
CA PRO A 125 8.37 24.01 -6.51
C PRO A 125 6.83 23.95 -6.39
N GLY A 126 6.36 23.07 -5.49
CA GLY A 126 4.96 23.01 -5.07
C GLY A 126 4.64 24.04 -3.97
N ILE A 127 3.51 23.85 -3.29
CA ILE A 127 3.06 24.76 -2.22
C ILE A 127 4.07 24.74 -1.06
N PRO A 128 4.65 25.89 -0.67
CA PRO A 128 5.73 25.96 0.33
C PRO A 128 5.32 25.44 1.73
N SER A 129 4.05 25.62 2.14
CA SER A 129 3.53 25.13 3.42
C SER A 129 3.36 23.61 3.48
N ARG A 130 3.43 22.93 2.31
CA ARG A 130 3.20 21.49 2.15
C ARG A 130 4.47 20.71 1.83
N VAL A 131 5.62 21.24 2.15
CA VAL A 131 6.92 20.55 2.05
C VAL A 131 7.14 19.71 3.31
N ASN A 132 7.66 18.49 3.17
CA ASN A 132 7.96 17.65 4.31
C ASN A 132 9.07 18.30 5.17
N PRO A 133 8.92 18.40 6.50
CA PRO A 133 9.92 19.03 7.38
C PRO A 133 11.31 18.37 7.36
N LEU A 134 11.42 17.14 6.86
CA LEU A 134 12.72 16.47 6.67
C LEU A 134 13.42 16.91 5.37
N THR A 135 12.75 17.55 4.42
CA THR A 135 13.37 18.10 3.21
C THR A 135 14.17 19.34 3.57
N PRO A 136 15.49 19.39 3.25
CA PRO A 136 16.30 20.57 3.56
C PRO A 136 15.84 21.81 2.81
N MET A 137 15.88 22.98 3.45
CA MET A 137 15.53 24.26 2.81
C MET A 137 16.36 24.55 1.55
N MET A 138 17.62 24.10 1.50
CA MET A 138 18.49 24.28 0.32
C MET A 138 17.97 23.49 -0.88
N ASN A 139 17.30 22.33 -0.66
CA ASN A 139 16.61 21.58 -1.72
C ASN A 139 15.58 22.50 -2.41
N GLN A 140 14.68 23.09 -1.65
CA GLN A 140 13.63 23.98 -2.19
C GLN A 140 14.19 25.23 -2.86
N LYS A 141 15.29 25.80 -2.35
CA LYS A 141 15.99 26.92 -2.99
C LYS A 141 16.56 26.55 -4.36
N LEU A 142 17.15 25.37 -4.48
CA LEU A 142 17.69 24.86 -5.74
C LEU A 142 16.57 24.49 -6.71
N THR A 143 15.47 23.90 -6.22
CA THR A 143 14.27 23.65 -7.04
C THR A 143 13.76 24.94 -7.66
N LYS A 144 13.69 26.03 -6.88
CA LYS A 144 13.28 27.34 -7.40
C LYS A 144 14.25 27.91 -8.43
N LYS A 145 15.57 27.78 -8.22
CA LYS A 145 16.58 28.18 -9.22
C LYS A 145 16.46 27.37 -10.53
N ILE A 146 16.14 26.10 -10.43
CA ILE A 146 15.89 25.27 -11.62
C ILE A 146 14.61 25.72 -12.33
N ALA A 147 13.57 26.06 -11.56
CA ALA A 147 12.32 26.59 -12.10
C ALA A 147 12.51 27.89 -12.92
N ASP A 148 13.49 28.76 -12.58
CA ASP A 148 13.79 29.97 -13.36
C ASP A 148 14.14 29.63 -14.83
N TYR A 149 14.81 28.48 -15.08
CA TYR A 149 15.10 27.99 -16.42
C TYR A 149 13.84 27.45 -17.14
N HIS A 150 12.89 26.89 -16.40
CA HIS A 150 11.61 26.49 -16.95
C HIS A 150 10.77 27.70 -17.32
N ILE A 151 10.72 28.72 -16.44
CA ILE A 151 10.05 30.01 -16.69
C ILE A 151 10.56 30.64 -17.98
N GLU A 152 11.89 30.82 -18.12
CA GLU A 152 12.49 31.38 -19.32
C GLU A 152 12.10 30.62 -20.60
N ALA A 153 12.09 29.27 -20.51
CA ALA A 153 11.78 28.42 -21.66
C ALA A 153 10.29 28.47 -22.05
N PHE A 154 9.39 28.45 -21.07
CA PHE A 154 7.94 28.49 -21.31
C PHE A 154 7.45 29.88 -21.69
N ASP A 155 8.02 30.97 -21.15
CA ASP A 155 7.79 32.34 -21.60
C ASP A 155 8.13 32.52 -23.08
N LYS A 156 9.31 32.02 -23.47
CA LYS A 156 9.74 32.06 -24.87
C LYS A 156 8.83 31.21 -25.78
N LEU A 157 8.31 30.09 -25.25
CA LEU A 157 7.41 29.21 -25.97
C LEU A 157 5.99 29.79 -26.09
N GLY A 158 5.59 30.69 -25.17
CA GLY A 158 4.23 31.21 -25.07
C GLY A 158 3.20 30.19 -24.57
N SER A 159 3.61 29.16 -23.85
CA SER A 159 2.71 28.19 -23.24
C SER A 159 2.37 28.59 -21.79
N LEU A 160 1.10 28.53 -21.42
CA LEU A 160 0.66 28.83 -20.05
C LEU A 160 1.22 27.78 -19.07
N TYR A 161 1.64 28.25 -17.89
CA TYR A 161 2.15 27.42 -16.81
C TYR A 161 1.86 28.05 -15.45
N TYR A 162 2.06 27.25 -14.39
CA TYR A 162 2.04 27.70 -12.98
C TYR A 162 2.99 26.88 -12.12
N SER A 163 3.35 27.40 -10.96
CA SER A 163 4.14 26.74 -9.93
C SER A 163 3.73 27.27 -8.54
N GLU A 164 4.23 26.68 -7.48
CA GLU A 164 3.92 27.04 -6.08
C GLU A 164 2.41 26.90 -5.73
N GLU A 165 1.67 26.12 -6.52
CA GLU A 165 0.24 25.83 -6.37
C GLU A 165 -0.03 24.32 -6.43
N ASP A 166 -1.24 23.86 -6.05
CA ASP A 166 -1.82 22.51 -6.14
C ASP A 166 -1.03 21.38 -5.51
N PHE A 167 0.19 21.14 -5.96
CA PHE A 167 0.98 19.97 -5.62
C PHE A 167 1.82 20.18 -4.37
N ASP A 168 2.03 19.07 -3.62
CA ASP A 168 2.83 19.03 -2.41
C ASP A 168 4.14 18.25 -2.56
N ASP A 169 5.12 18.53 -1.68
CA ASP A 169 6.36 17.79 -1.51
C ASP A 169 6.39 17.06 -0.16
N PHE A 170 5.29 16.40 0.21
CA PHE A 170 5.14 15.82 1.55
C PHE A 170 5.43 14.32 1.62
N TYR A 171 4.77 13.50 0.79
CA TYR A 171 4.91 12.03 0.83
C TYR A 171 6.11 11.54 0.01
N TYR A 172 7.13 10.99 0.66
CA TYR A 172 8.33 10.46 0.02
C TYR A 172 8.16 9.20 -0.83
N GLY A 173 6.97 8.77 -1.07
CA GLY A 173 6.67 7.64 -1.97
C GLY A 173 6.44 8.03 -3.42
N LYS A 174 6.64 9.30 -3.79
CA LYS A 174 6.53 9.84 -5.17
C LYS A 174 7.92 10.03 -5.79
N GLY A 175 7.99 9.99 -7.12
CA GLY A 175 9.23 10.24 -7.87
C GLY A 175 9.77 11.63 -7.67
N SER A 176 8.91 12.61 -7.49
CA SER A 176 9.29 14.01 -7.25
C SER A 176 9.76 14.30 -5.81
N THR A 177 9.47 13.44 -4.82
CA THR A 177 9.79 13.72 -3.41
C THR A 177 10.77 12.72 -2.79
N TYR A 178 10.81 11.48 -3.27
CA TYR A 178 11.79 10.49 -2.82
C TYR A 178 13.27 10.94 -2.99
N PRO A 179 13.64 11.65 -4.07
CA PRO A 179 14.98 12.22 -4.21
C PRO A 179 15.37 13.16 -3.09
N ASP A 180 14.46 13.97 -2.58
CA ASP A 180 14.72 15.03 -1.61
C ASP A 180 15.22 14.52 -0.26
N VAL A 181 14.76 13.34 0.16
CA VAL A 181 15.24 12.67 1.37
C VAL A 181 16.54 11.91 1.17
N ASN A 182 17.06 11.89 -0.06
CA ASN A 182 18.31 11.24 -0.46
C ASN A 182 19.37 12.22 -1.01
N GLY A 183 19.16 13.55 -0.89
CA GLY A 183 20.14 14.56 -1.30
C GLY A 183 20.14 14.92 -2.77
N SER A 184 19.11 14.51 -3.48
CA SER A 184 18.82 14.91 -4.86
C SER A 184 17.73 15.97 -4.89
N ILE A 185 17.47 16.56 -6.05
CA ILE A 185 16.33 17.44 -6.32
C ILE A 185 15.31 16.65 -7.13
N GLY A 186 14.12 16.42 -6.57
CA GLY A 186 13.00 15.83 -7.31
C GLY A 186 12.16 16.91 -7.96
N ILE A 187 11.71 16.72 -9.19
CA ILE A 187 10.88 17.68 -9.93
C ILE A 187 9.71 16.97 -10.57
N LEU A 188 8.51 17.42 -10.26
CA LEU A 188 7.28 17.03 -10.93
C LEU A 188 6.99 17.97 -12.08
N PHE A 189 6.69 17.40 -13.24
CA PHE A 189 6.04 18.11 -14.35
C PHE A 189 4.66 17.52 -14.57
N GLU A 190 3.64 18.40 -14.72
CA GLU A 190 2.28 18.00 -15.03
C GLU A 190 1.78 18.79 -16.24
N GLN A 191 1.55 18.10 -17.34
CA GLN A 191 1.00 18.67 -18.57
C GLN A 191 -0.51 18.45 -18.63
N ALA A 192 -1.29 19.46 -18.98
CA ALA A 192 -2.69 19.27 -19.36
C ALA A 192 -2.81 18.19 -20.46
N SER A 193 -3.58 17.14 -20.20
CA SER A 193 -3.65 15.98 -21.10
C SER A 193 -4.63 16.19 -22.24
N SER A 194 -4.21 15.93 -23.48
CA SER A 194 -5.13 15.83 -24.62
C SER A 194 -5.99 14.57 -24.59
N ARG A 195 -5.77 13.65 -23.65
CA ARG A 195 -6.48 12.36 -23.50
C ARG A 195 -6.47 11.46 -24.75
N GLY A 196 -5.89 11.91 -25.81
CA GLY A 196 -5.79 11.29 -27.13
C GLY A 196 -5.07 12.25 -28.08
N HIS A 197 -5.54 12.37 -29.31
CA HIS A 197 -4.84 13.13 -30.35
C HIS A 197 -5.20 14.63 -30.36
N LEU A 198 -6.45 14.99 -30.09
CA LEU A 198 -6.93 16.37 -30.12
C LEU A 198 -8.17 16.52 -29.23
N GLN A 199 -8.15 17.37 -28.20
CA GLN A 199 -9.29 17.56 -27.34
C GLN A 199 -9.59 19.06 -27.12
N GLU A 200 -10.86 19.42 -27.03
CA GLU A 200 -11.30 20.76 -26.63
C GLU A 200 -11.04 20.97 -25.15
N SER A 201 -10.53 22.15 -24.80
CA SER A 201 -10.29 22.57 -23.42
C SER A 201 -10.69 24.04 -23.22
N GLU A 202 -10.76 24.49 -21.97
CA GLU A 202 -10.98 25.90 -21.61
C GLU A 202 -9.88 26.83 -22.16
N ASN A 203 -8.72 26.29 -22.45
CA ASN A 203 -7.56 27.01 -23.04
C ASN A 203 -7.49 26.86 -24.57
N GLY A 204 -8.56 26.37 -25.23
CA GLY A 204 -8.61 26.10 -26.67
C GLY A 204 -8.31 24.65 -27.02
N LEU A 205 -8.00 24.41 -28.29
CA LEU A 205 -7.75 23.05 -28.80
C LEU A 205 -6.39 22.55 -28.28
N LEU A 206 -6.40 21.44 -27.56
CA LEU A 206 -5.21 20.80 -27.02
C LEU A 206 -4.84 19.59 -27.86
N SER A 207 -3.76 19.69 -28.61
CA SER A 207 -3.25 18.62 -29.45
C SER A 207 -2.14 17.80 -28.77
N PHE A 208 -2.03 16.53 -29.09
CA PHE A 208 -0.97 15.67 -28.57
C PHE A 208 0.45 16.17 -28.95
N PRO A 209 0.72 16.66 -30.18
CA PRO A 209 2.01 17.30 -30.49
C PRO A 209 2.34 18.51 -29.61
N PHE A 210 1.35 19.34 -29.25
CA PHE A 210 1.54 20.46 -28.32
C PHE A 210 1.98 19.96 -26.94
N THR A 211 1.34 18.91 -26.41
CA THR A 211 1.69 18.35 -25.10
C THR A 211 3.09 17.73 -25.12
N ILE A 212 3.48 17.06 -26.20
CA ILE A 212 4.85 16.53 -26.40
C ILE A 212 5.88 17.66 -26.40
N ARG A 213 5.60 18.76 -27.14
CA ARG A 213 6.49 19.93 -27.22
C ARG A 213 6.77 20.54 -25.84
N ASN A 214 5.74 20.71 -25.02
CA ASN A 214 5.89 21.25 -23.66
C ASN A 214 6.73 20.33 -22.78
N GLN A 215 6.46 19.02 -22.80
CA GLN A 215 7.26 18.04 -22.05
C GLN A 215 8.73 18.03 -22.50
N LEU A 216 8.98 18.10 -23.82
CA LEU A 216 10.32 18.17 -24.38
C LEU A 216 11.05 19.46 -23.94
N THR A 217 10.32 20.59 -23.91
CA THR A 217 10.84 21.87 -23.42
C THR A 217 11.28 21.76 -21.95
N ALA A 218 10.47 21.07 -21.12
CA ALA A 218 10.82 20.82 -19.72
C ALA A 218 12.10 19.95 -19.60
N VAL A 219 12.27 18.93 -20.44
CA VAL A 219 13.50 18.13 -20.47
C VAL A 219 14.73 18.99 -20.74
N PHE A 220 14.73 19.78 -21.83
CA PHE A 220 15.90 20.57 -22.21
C PHE A 220 16.16 21.75 -21.28
N SER A 221 15.14 22.40 -20.72
CA SER A 221 15.32 23.43 -19.71
C SER A 221 15.90 22.86 -18.41
N THR A 222 15.55 21.63 -18.02
CA THR A 222 16.19 20.91 -16.91
C THR A 222 17.66 20.63 -17.19
N LEU A 223 18.01 20.15 -18.39
CA LEU A 223 19.41 19.88 -18.75
C LEU A 223 20.24 21.18 -18.78
N LYS A 224 19.69 22.29 -19.31
CA LYS A 224 20.31 23.62 -19.28
C LYS A 224 20.56 24.06 -17.83
N ALA A 225 19.56 23.91 -16.95
CA ALA A 225 19.70 24.22 -15.53
C ALA A 225 20.77 23.35 -14.86
N ALA A 226 20.75 22.04 -15.11
CA ALA A 226 21.71 21.09 -14.55
C ALA A 226 23.16 21.44 -14.94
N ASN A 227 23.40 21.82 -16.21
CA ASN A 227 24.70 22.25 -16.69
C ASN A 227 25.15 23.56 -16.00
N SER A 228 24.31 24.58 -16.03
CA SER A 228 24.60 25.90 -15.45
C SER A 228 24.79 25.87 -13.92
N LEU A 229 24.02 25.09 -13.21
CA LEU A 229 24.04 24.97 -11.75
C LEU A 229 24.91 23.81 -11.26
N ARG A 230 25.70 23.16 -12.13
CA ARG A 230 26.43 21.93 -11.85
C ARG A 230 27.25 22.00 -10.55
N ILE A 231 27.99 23.06 -10.33
CA ILE A 231 28.83 23.24 -9.14
C ILE A 231 27.98 23.36 -7.87
N GLU A 232 26.86 24.11 -7.93
CA GLU A 232 25.94 24.27 -6.79
C GLU A 232 25.25 22.95 -6.44
N LEU A 233 24.83 22.19 -7.44
CA LEU A 233 24.18 20.88 -7.25
C LEU A 233 25.15 19.84 -6.63
N LEU A 234 26.38 19.78 -7.12
CA LEU A 234 27.42 18.93 -6.53
C LEU A 234 27.78 19.38 -5.11
N GLY A 235 27.85 20.70 -4.86
CA GLY A 235 28.06 21.29 -3.54
C GLY A 235 26.93 20.92 -2.58
N TYR A 236 25.67 21.03 -3.02
CA TYR A 236 24.50 20.61 -2.23
C TYR A 236 24.55 19.13 -1.89
N PHE A 237 24.78 18.26 -2.86
CA PHE A 237 24.89 16.81 -2.63
C PHE A 237 25.96 16.49 -1.58
N ARG A 238 27.15 17.08 -1.67
CA ARG A 238 28.23 16.90 -0.69
C ARG A 238 27.82 17.40 0.70
N SER A 239 27.23 18.58 0.78
CA SER A 239 26.82 19.18 2.06
C SER A 239 25.70 18.40 2.72
N PHE A 240 24.72 17.89 1.95
CA PHE A 240 23.65 17.05 2.43
C PHE A 240 24.18 15.84 3.23
N TYR A 241 25.08 15.04 2.65
CA TYR A 241 25.64 13.87 3.33
C TYR A 241 26.57 14.24 4.49
N THR A 242 27.23 15.38 4.43
CA THR A 242 28.02 15.91 5.54
C THR A 242 27.14 16.26 6.73
N GLU A 243 26.04 16.96 6.50
CA GLU A 243 25.10 17.33 7.56
C GLU A 243 24.34 16.11 8.11
N ILE A 244 23.93 15.16 7.27
CA ILE A 244 23.34 13.91 7.73
C ILE A 244 24.26 13.17 8.69
N ARG A 245 25.57 13.08 8.38
CA ARG A 245 26.56 12.44 9.27
C ARG A 245 26.66 13.19 10.60
N LYS A 246 26.74 14.51 10.58
CA LYS A 246 26.77 15.32 11.81
C LYS A 246 25.50 15.14 12.64
N ASN A 247 24.34 15.12 12.01
CA ASN A 247 23.05 14.94 12.68
C ASN A 247 22.94 13.53 13.30
N ALA A 248 23.35 12.49 12.59
CA ALA A 248 23.37 11.12 13.10
C ALA A 248 24.29 10.96 14.33
N VAL A 249 25.46 11.63 14.33
CA VAL A 249 26.37 11.64 15.48
C VAL A 249 25.77 12.40 16.67
N LYS A 250 25.06 13.48 16.44
CA LYS A 250 24.40 14.28 17.51
C LYS A 250 23.10 13.67 18.03
N ASP A 251 22.46 12.80 17.24
CA ASP A 251 21.19 12.17 17.63
C ASP A 251 21.37 11.35 18.91
N LYS A 252 20.54 11.59 19.92
CA LYS A 252 20.51 10.82 21.17
C LYS A 252 20.05 9.37 20.96
N GLN A 253 19.25 9.14 19.94
CA GLN A 253 18.86 7.82 19.48
C GLN A 253 19.92 7.29 18.54
N LYS A 254 20.57 6.17 18.89
CA LYS A 254 21.66 5.58 18.09
C LYS A 254 21.24 4.39 17.26
N ALA A 255 20.14 3.74 17.64
CA ALA A 255 19.63 2.61 16.90
C ALA A 255 18.11 2.45 17.09
N ILE A 256 17.49 1.69 16.21
CA ILE A 256 16.11 1.25 16.31
C ILE A 256 16.09 -0.27 16.37
N LEU A 257 15.50 -0.81 17.43
CA LEU A 257 15.21 -2.22 17.59
C LEU A 257 13.83 -2.51 17.00
N VAL A 258 13.71 -3.49 16.10
CA VAL A 258 12.45 -3.90 15.46
C VAL A 258 12.28 -5.40 15.52
N GLY A 259 11.05 -5.89 15.70
CA GLY A 259 10.82 -7.33 15.75
C GLY A 259 9.35 -7.73 15.68
N SER A 260 9.14 -9.01 15.33
CA SER A 260 7.83 -9.67 15.29
C SER A 260 7.93 -11.03 16.00
N PRO A 261 7.52 -11.16 17.27
CA PRO A 261 7.93 -12.28 18.14
C PRO A 261 7.56 -13.68 17.66
N LYS A 262 6.45 -13.84 16.94
CA LYS A 262 5.96 -15.14 16.43
C LYS A 262 5.79 -15.16 14.91
N ASP A 263 6.23 -14.11 14.21
CA ASP A 263 6.07 -14.00 12.75
C ASP A 263 7.38 -13.63 12.06
N PRO A 264 8.23 -14.60 11.77
CA PRO A 264 9.49 -14.39 11.07
C PRO A 264 9.30 -13.93 9.62
N ALA A 265 8.14 -14.16 9.00
CA ALA A 265 7.88 -13.72 7.63
C ALA A 265 7.62 -12.21 7.56
N THR A 266 6.84 -11.64 8.48
CA THR A 266 6.59 -10.20 8.48
C THR A 266 7.89 -9.40 8.70
N ILE A 267 8.73 -9.80 9.66
CA ILE A 267 10.02 -9.11 9.87
C ILE A 267 11.00 -9.32 8.71
N TYR A 268 10.95 -10.46 8.03
CA TYR A 268 11.71 -10.72 6.81
C TYR A 268 11.26 -9.75 5.68
N HIS A 269 9.96 -9.55 5.47
CA HIS A 269 9.45 -8.61 4.47
C HIS A 269 9.84 -7.17 4.79
N PHE A 270 9.81 -6.79 6.06
CA PHE A 270 10.32 -5.48 6.48
C PHE A 270 11.81 -5.32 6.19
N ALA A 271 12.62 -6.34 6.52
CA ALA A 271 14.05 -6.34 6.24
C ALA A 271 14.36 -6.28 4.72
N LYS A 272 13.49 -6.87 3.86
CA LYS A 272 13.59 -6.69 2.41
C LYS A 272 13.44 -5.22 1.99
N VAL A 273 12.53 -4.47 2.61
CA VAL A 273 12.41 -3.04 2.33
C VAL A 273 13.67 -2.29 2.73
N LEU A 274 14.22 -2.56 3.92
CA LEU A 274 15.50 -1.96 4.34
C LEU A 274 16.62 -2.25 3.34
N ASN A 275 16.73 -3.50 2.90
CA ASN A 275 17.74 -3.95 1.95
C ASN A 275 17.61 -3.28 0.57
N ARG A 276 16.37 -3.10 0.07
CA ARG A 276 16.08 -2.40 -1.19
C ARG A 276 16.53 -0.94 -1.18
N HIS A 277 16.51 -0.31 0.00
CA HIS A 277 16.94 1.07 0.20
C HIS A 277 18.41 1.20 0.63
N ASP A 278 19.18 0.11 0.62
CA ASP A 278 20.59 0.11 1.05
C ASP A 278 20.77 0.51 2.52
N ILE A 279 19.76 0.28 3.36
CA ILE A 279 19.81 0.53 4.81
C ILE A 279 20.49 -0.65 5.49
N LYS A 280 21.56 -0.37 6.23
CA LYS A 280 22.29 -1.37 7.02
C LYS A 280 21.55 -1.71 8.29
N PHE A 281 21.47 -3.00 8.61
CA PHE A 281 20.88 -3.51 9.84
C PHE A 281 21.61 -4.77 10.31
N HIS A 282 21.44 -5.10 11.58
CA HIS A 282 22.19 -6.16 12.24
C HIS A 282 21.23 -7.16 12.90
N LYS A 283 21.71 -8.39 13.10
CA LYS A 283 21.06 -9.33 14.00
C LYS A 283 21.15 -8.84 15.44
N LEU A 284 20.28 -9.34 16.30
CA LEU A 284 20.30 -9.09 17.72
C LEU A 284 21.20 -10.13 18.41
N LYS A 285 22.07 -9.71 19.35
CA LYS A 285 22.97 -10.61 20.08
C LYS A 285 22.22 -11.61 20.96
N ASN A 286 21.32 -11.10 21.79
CA ASN A 286 20.58 -11.87 22.78
C ASN A 286 19.11 -11.43 22.83
N GLN A 287 18.27 -12.27 23.42
CA GLN A 287 16.90 -11.87 23.70
C GLN A 287 16.89 -10.73 24.74
N VAL A 288 16.10 -9.70 24.47
CA VAL A 288 15.92 -8.55 25.37
C VAL A 288 14.46 -8.16 25.51
N LYS A 289 14.13 -7.53 26.64
CA LYS A 289 12.82 -6.93 26.89
C LYS A 289 12.99 -5.41 27.00
N LYS A 290 12.33 -4.64 26.12
CA LYS A 290 12.40 -3.18 26.04
C LYS A 290 10.99 -2.60 25.88
N GLY A 291 10.67 -1.58 26.66
CA GLY A 291 9.33 -0.96 26.62
C GLY A 291 8.18 -1.97 26.79
N GLY A 292 8.35 -2.98 27.64
CA GLY A 292 7.37 -4.05 27.83
C GLY A 292 7.30 -5.10 26.72
N LYS A 293 8.05 -4.95 25.61
CA LYS A 293 8.05 -5.82 24.44
C LYS A 293 9.28 -6.72 24.41
N THR A 294 9.10 -7.96 23.95
CA THR A 294 10.19 -8.94 23.80
C THR A 294 10.73 -8.92 22.38
N PHE A 295 12.07 -8.94 22.24
CA PHE A 295 12.80 -9.03 21.00
C PHE A 295 13.76 -10.23 21.07
N THR A 296 13.73 -11.08 20.03
CA THR A 296 14.55 -12.30 19.97
C THR A 296 15.47 -12.27 18.75
N PRO A 297 16.66 -12.89 18.81
CA PRO A 297 17.58 -12.95 17.67
C PRO A 297 16.97 -13.52 16.39
N ALA A 298 16.03 -14.47 16.52
CA ALA A 298 15.39 -15.14 15.40
C ALA A 298 14.37 -14.27 14.64
N THR A 299 13.77 -13.26 15.31
CA THR A 299 12.65 -12.47 14.77
C THR A 299 12.82 -10.98 14.99
N SER A 300 14.05 -10.51 15.19
CA SER A 300 14.31 -9.09 15.43
C SER A 300 15.63 -8.63 14.78
N TYR A 301 15.67 -7.36 14.43
CA TYR A 301 16.85 -6.68 13.91
C TYR A 301 17.07 -5.37 14.67
N ILE A 302 18.32 -4.90 14.64
CA ILE A 302 18.71 -3.57 15.10
C ILE A 302 19.26 -2.76 13.93
N ILE A 303 18.76 -1.53 13.79
CA ILE A 303 19.07 -0.61 12.71
C ILE A 303 19.88 0.54 13.29
N PRO A 304 21.21 0.60 13.09
CA PRO A 304 22.02 1.75 13.49
C PRO A 304 21.56 3.00 12.76
N LEU A 305 21.46 4.13 13.46
CA LEU A 305 21.09 5.41 12.86
C LEU A 305 22.27 6.17 12.30
N GLU A 306 23.49 5.89 12.76
CA GLU A 306 24.71 6.48 12.20
C GLU A 306 25.11 5.77 10.90
N GLN A 307 24.42 6.11 9.81
CA GLN A 307 24.67 5.59 8.48
C GLN A 307 24.22 6.60 7.40
N LYS A 308 24.68 6.40 6.15
CA LYS A 308 24.37 7.27 5.00
C LYS A 308 22.86 7.49 4.80
N LYS A 309 22.04 6.52 5.15
CA LYS A 309 20.57 6.54 5.00
C LYS A 309 19.82 7.06 6.24
N HIS A 310 20.50 7.75 7.16
CA HIS A 310 19.89 8.28 8.40
C HIS A 310 18.58 9.04 8.14
N GLN A 311 18.59 9.99 7.19
CA GLN A 311 17.41 10.81 6.86
C GLN A 311 16.22 9.95 6.36
N LEU A 312 16.49 8.99 5.48
CA LEU A 312 15.48 8.06 4.97
C LEU A 312 14.92 7.17 6.09
N ILE A 313 15.77 6.67 6.99
CA ILE A 313 15.32 5.91 8.15
C ILE A 313 14.41 6.77 9.03
N ARG A 314 14.80 8.01 9.31
CA ARG A 314 13.95 8.95 10.06
C ARG A 314 12.59 9.13 9.38
N ALA A 315 12.56 9.30 8.06
CA ALA A 315 11.32 9.39 7.28
C ALA A 315 10.44 8.14 7.43
N MET A 316 11.00 6.93 7.32
CA MET A 316 10.26 5.67 7.46
C MET A 316 9.66 5.45 8.86
N PHE A 317 10.28 6.02 9.90
CA PHE A 317 9.87 5.86 11.30
C PHE A 317 9.13 7.08 11.87
N THR A 318 8.90 8.11 11.06
CA THR A 318 8.23 9.35 11.50
C THR A 318 6.84 9.08 12.07
N LYS A 319 6.53 9.78 13.17
CA LYS A 319 5.21 9.86 13.79
C LYS A 319 4.86 11.33 13.90
N GLN A 320 4.03 11.83 13.04
CA GLN A 320 3.64 13.23 12.98
C GLN A 320 2.14 13.37 13.21
N LYS A 321 1.73 14.32 14.06
CA LYS A 321 0.33 14.62 14.39
C LYS A 321 -0.01 16.10 14.25
N ARG A 322 0.99 16.93 13.98
CA ARG A 322 0.84 18.37 13.79
C ARG A 322 1.48 18.75 12.46
N PHE A 323 0.82 19.56 11.70
CA PHE A 323 1.20 19.93 10.35
C PHE A 323 1.10 21.46 10.22
N GLN A 324 1.88 22.03 9.33
CA GLN A 324 1.82 23.45 9.00
C GLN A 324 0.58 23.77 8.16
N ASP A 325 0.19 22.83 7.28
CA ASP A 325 -0.99 22.88 6.43
C ASP A 325 -1.90 21.68 6.74
N SER A 326 -3.19 21.81 6.49
CA SER A 326 -4.21 20.77 6.66
C SER A 326 -4.63 20.10 5.36
N LEU A 327 -4.06 20.51 4.24
CA LEU A 327 -4.33 19.95 2.92
C LEU A 327 -3.18 19.03 2.50
N PHE A 328 -3.53 17.87 1.98
CA PHE A 328 -2.58 16.85 1.52
C PHE A 328 -3.01 16.39 0.13
N TYR A 329 -2.07 16.41 -0.80
CA TYR A 329 -2.30 15.83 -2.12
C TYR A 329 -2.43 14.30 -2.07
N ASP A 330 -1.77 13.65 -1.10
CA ASP A 330 -1.81 12.21 -0.91
C ASP A 330 -2.02 11.84 0.58
N ILE A 331 -1.19 11.00 1.16
CA ILE A 331 -1.29 10.55 2.55
C ILE A 331 -0.43 11.41 3.49
N SER A 332 -0.89 11.55 4.73
CA SER A 332 -0.21 12.30 5.78
C SER A 332 0.63 11.43 6.72
N ALA A 333 0.52 10.09 6.63
CA ALA A 333 1.31 9.17 7.45
C ALA A 333 1.56 7.82 6.77
N TRP A 334 2.76 7.24 7.04
CA TRP A 334 3.22 5.96 6.48
C TRP A 334 4.10 5.16 7.43
N THR A 335 4.18 5.50 8.71
CA THR A 335 5.05 4.91 9.73
C THR A 335 5.18 3.39 9.61
N PHE A 336 6.31 2.90 9.10
CA PHE A 336 6.51 1.50 8.71
C PHE A 336 6.33 0.49 9.84
N PRO A 337 6.82 0.72 11.08
CA PRO A 337 6.55 -0.22 12.18
C PRO A 337 5.07 -0.45 12.44
N TYR A 338 4.21 0.54 12.22
CA TYR A 338 2.76 0.38 12.34
C TYR A 338 2.17 -0.38 11.16
N ALA A 339 2.61 -0.05 9.94
CA ALA A 339 2.15 -0.73 8.72
C ALA A 339 2.48 -2.24 8.74
N PHE A 340 3.61 -2.62 9.33
CA PHE A 340 4.02 -4.02 9.49
C PHE A 340 3.59 -4.63 10.84
N ASN A 341 2.90 -3.89 11.71
CA ASN A 341 2.55 -4.31 13.07
C ASN A 341 3.75 -4.85 13.86
N LEU A 342 4.90 -4.15 13.79
CA LEU A 342 6.13 -4.54 14.46
C LEU A 342 6.25 -3.93 15.85
N ASN A 343 6.79 -4.71 16.76
CA ASN A 343 7.40 -4.16 17.97
C ASN A 343 8.61 -3.31 17.58
N HIS A 344 8.74 -2.11 18.13
CA HIS A 344 9.91 -1.26 17.92
C HIS A 344 10.27 -0.49 19.19
N HIS A 345 11.57 -0.18 19.34
CA HIS A 345 12.10 0.61 20.45
C HIS A 345 13.35 1.36 20.00
N TYR A 346 13.52 2.60 20.47
CA TYR A 346 14.73 3.39 20.21
C TYR A 346 15.77 3.15 21.28
N GLU A 347 17.01 2.89 20.87
CA GLU A 347 18.15 2.64 21.74
C GLU A 347 19.16 3.80 21.70
N SER A 348 19.79 4.09 22.84
CA SER A 348 20.82 5.13 22.98
C SER A 348 22.21 4.68 22.52
N ASN A 349 22.38 3.43 22.16
CA ASN A 349 23.63 2.84 21.68
C ASN A 349 23.34 1.63 20.77
N THR A 350 24.39 1.06 20.20
CA THR A 350 24.34 -0.12 19.32
C THR A 350 24.82 -1.42 19.99
N ALA A 351 24.94 -1.45 21.31
CA ALA A 351 25.54 -2.58 22.05
C ALA A 351 24.82 -3.93 21.81
N LEU A 352 23.53 -3.88 21.50
CA LEU A 352 22.73 -5.06 21.18
C LEU A 352 22.95 -5.63 19.77
N ALA A 353 23.70 -4.92 18.90
CA ALA A 353 23.97 -5.36 17.54
C ALA A 353 24.99 -6.52 17.52
N ALA A 354 24.64 -7.59 16.83
CA ALA A 354 25.56 -8.65 16.42
C ALA A 354 26.11 -8.36 15.00
N GLU A 355 26.35 -9.40 14.21
CA GLU A 355 26.84 -9.25 12.83
C GLU A 355 25.83 -8.51 11.93
N GLN A 356 26.38 -7.71 11.00
CA GLN A 356 25.57 -7.06 9.98
C GLN A 356 24.93 -8.11 9.05
N VAL A 357 23.68 -7.92 8.70
CA VAL A 357 22.99 -8.77 7.72
C VAL A 357 23.39 -8.32 6.31
N THR A 358 24.36 -9.00 5.70
CA THR A 358 24.81 -8.76 4.32
C THR A 358 24.01 -9.57 3.31
N GLN A 359 23.50 -10.74 3.72
CA GLN A 359 22.63 -11.60 2.93
C GLN A 359 21.38 -11.95 3.73
N LEU A 360 20.25 -11.41 3.29
CA LEU A 360 18.96 -11.68 3.90
C LEU A 360 18.43 -13.04 3.43
N LYS A 361 18.26 -13.99 4.37
CA LYS A 361 17.70 -15.32 4.09
C LYS A 361 16.24 -15.38 4.47
N ALA A 362 15.44 -16.01 3.62
CA ALA A 362 14.04 -16.30 3.94
C ALA A 362 13.93 -17.21 5.16
N PRO A 363 12.90 -17.08 5.98
CA PRO A 363 12.63 -18.06 7.04
C PRO A 363 12.48 -19.46 6.45
N THR A 364 12.72 -20.47 7.26
CA THR A 364 12.53 -21.88 6.87
C THR A 364 11.42 -22.48 7.70
N GLY A 365 10.60 -23.35 7.08
CA GLY A 365 9.58 -24.11 7.78
C GLY A 365 9.85 -25.60 7.66
N LYS A 366 9.45 -26.37 8.66
CA LYS A 366 9.61 -27.82 8.69
C LYS A 366 8.53 -28.49 9.53
N VAL A 367 8.35 -29.79 9.33
CA VAL A 367 7.63 -30.64 10.28
C VAL A 367 8.62 -31.02 11.37
N ASN A 368 8.44 -30.53 12.59
CA ASN A 368 9.38 -30.71 13.69
C ASN A 368 9.39 -32.14 14.22
N ILE A 369 8.20 -32.76 14.36
CA ILE A 369 8.01 -34.11 14.89
C ILE A 369 6.95 -34.79 14.00
N LYS A 370 7.18 -36.06 13.64
CA LYS A 370 6.16 -36.87 12.96
C LYS A 370 5.06 -37.20 13.96
N GLY A 371 3.83 -36.78 13.70
CA GLY A 371 2.67 -37.00 14.57
C GLY A 371 1.98 -38.32 14.24
N SER A 372 1.53 -39.03 15.25
CA SER A 372 0.71 -40.21 15.10
C SER A 372 -0.78 -39.95 15.33
N TYR A 373 -1.11 -38.81 15.98
CA TYR A 373 -2.49 -38.42 16.26
C TYR A 373 -2.92 -37.21 15.41
N ALA A 374 -2.13 -36.12 15.42
CA ALA A 374 -2.41 -34.91 14.67
C ALA A 374 -1.13 -34.08 14.43
N TYR A 375 -1.27 -33.02 13.59
CA TYR A 375 -0.27 -32.01 13.34
C TYR A 375 -0.86 -30.64 13.65
N LEU A 376 -0.07 -29.78 14.34
CA LEU A 376 -0.50 -28.46 14.79
C LEU A 376 0.38 -27.35 14.23
N PHE A 377 -0.22 -26.20 13.88
CA PHE A 377 0.50 -24.96 13.60
C PHE A 377 -0.26 -23.75 14.14
N GLU A 378 0.49 -22.74 14.61
CA GLU A 378 -0.10 -21.54 15.20
C GLU A 378 -0.47 -20.51 14.13
N PRO A 379 -1.52 -19.65 14.35
CA PRO A 379 -2.03 -18.70 13.36
C PRO A 379 -1.18 -17.46 13.18
N HIS A 380 -0.12 -17.25 13.98
CA HIS A 380 0.60 -15.99 14.07
C HIS A 380 1.45 -15.65 12.84
N HIS A 381 1.84 -16.66 12.07
CA HIS A 381 2.71 -16.51 10.91
C HIS A 381 1.97 -15.83 9.74
N TYR A 382 2.63 -14.91 9.04
CA TYR A 382 2.03 -14.19 7.90
C TYR A 382 1.46 -15.12 6.82
N TYR A 383 2.16 -16.21 6.50
CA TYR A 383 1.76 -17.15 5.46
C TYR A 383 0.76 -18.24 5.92
N THR A 384 0.09 -18.06 7.06
CA THR A 384 -0.91 -19.03 7.53
C THR A 384 -1.98 -19.32 6.47
N ALA A 385 -2.54 -18.27 5.82
CA ALA A 385 -3.52 -18.45 4.74
C ALA A 385 -2.94 -19.21 3.53
N LYS A 386 -1.67 -18.93 3.17
CA LYS A 386 -0.97 -19.66 2.11
C LYS A 386 -0.85 -21.15 2.43
N LEU A 387 -0.52 -21.49 3.69
CA LEU A 387 -0.44 -22.90 4.11
C LEU A 387 -1.82 -23.58 4.04
N ILE A 388 -2.86 -22.91 4.54
CA ILE A 388 -4.22 -23.47 4.49
C ILE A 388 -4.64 -23.74 3.04
N ASN A 389 -4.43 -22.76 2.14
CA ASN A 389 -4.75 -22.94 0.72
C ASN A 389 -3.98 -24.10 0.12
N ARG A 390 -2.65 -24.16 0.35
CA ARG A 390 -1.80 -25.25 -0.15
C ARG A 390 -2.23 -26.63 0.34
N LEU A 391 -2.72 -26.74 1.57
CA LEU A 391 -3.26 -27.97 2.12
C LEU A 391 -4.61 -28.33 1.50
N HIS A 392 -5.48 -27.37 1.25
CA HIS A 392 -6.76 -27.60 0.57
C HIS A 392 -6.58 -28.04 -0.88
N ASP A 393 -5.58 -27.51 -1.59
CA ASP A 393 -5.25 -27.94 -2.96
C ASP A 393 -4.86 -29.43 -3.03
N GLU A 394 -4.35 -29.98 -1.93
CA GLU A 394 -4.05 -31.41 -1.77
C GLU A 394 -5.18 -32.20 -1.06
N ASN A 395 -6.37 -31.59 -0.92
CA ASN A 395 -7.53 -32.17 -0.24
C ASN A 395 -7.28 -32.55 1.24
N VAL A 396 -6.31 -31.92 1.90
CA VAL A 396 -6.04 -32.19 3.32
C VAL A 396 -7.13 -31.55 4.18
N ARG A 397 -7.72 -32.29 5.09
CA ARG A 397 -8.68 -31.79 6.07
C ARG A 397 -7.98 -31.02 7.16
N VAL A 398 -8.35 -29.77 7.32
CA VAL A 398 -7.80 -28.83 8.30
C VAL A 398 -8.90 -28.37 9.25
N LYS A 399 -8.61 -28.30 10.53
CA LYS A 399 -9.50 -27.73 11.54
C LYS A 399 -8.83 -26.54 12.25
N VAL A 400 -9.62 -25.66 12.85
CA VAL A 400 -9.17 -24.51 13.63
C VAL A 400 -9.75 -24.58 15.04
N GLY A 401 -8.90 -24.42 16.05
CA GLY A 401 -9.30 -24.33 17.46
C GLY A 401 -9.84 -22.94 17.79
N LEU A 402 -11.07 -22.88 18.24
CA LEU A 402 -11.76 -21.64 18.59
C LEU A 402 -11.43 -21.15 20.00
N THR A 403 -10.83 -22.02 20.81
CA THR A 403 -10.47 -21.78 22.21
C THR A 403 -9.00 -22.13 22.46
N PRO A 404 -8.26 -21.41 23.32
CA PRO A 404 -6.88 -21.77 23.67
C PRO A 404 -6.83 -23.08 24.46
N PHE A 405 -5.72 -23.80 24.32
CA PHE A 405 -5.48 -25.04 25.05
C PHE A 405 -3.99 -25.24 25.36
N THR A 406 -3.67 -26.20 26.22
CA THR A 406 -2.28 -26.58 26.52
C THR A 406 -2.10 -28.07 26.22
N LEU A 407 -1.13 -28.40 25.36
CA LEU A 407 -0.81 -29.79 25.00
C LEU A 407 0.70 -30.02 25.17
N ALA A 408 1.06 -31.09 25.87
CA ALA A 408 2.46 -31.43 26.17
C ALA A 408 3.27 -30.25 26.75
N GLY A 409 2.67 -29.46 27.66
CA GLY A 409 3.29 -28.31 28.30
C GLY A 409 3.39 -27.05 27.46
N LYS A 410 3.03 -27.10 26.18
CA LYS A 410 2.98 -25.92 25.29
C LYS A 410 1.58 -25.32 25.25
N LYS A 411 1.48 -24.02 25.52
CA LYS A 411 0.29 -23.21 25.31
C LYS A 411 0.07 -22.92 23.82
N TYR A 412 -1.14 -23.19 23.33
CA TYR A 412 -1.62 -22.85 21.99
C TYR A 412 -2.71 -21.79 22.09
N ASP A 413 -2.66 -20.81 21.19
CA ASP A 413 -3.54 -19.64 21.18
C ASP A 413 -4.81 -19.88 20.35
N TYR A 414 -5.78 -18.98 20.43
CA TYR A 414 -6.93 -18.91 19.54
C TYR A 414 -6.51 -19.06 18.08
N GLY A 415 -7.28 -19.81 17.30
CA GLY A 415 -7.01 -19.99 15.88
C GLY A 415 -5.87 -20.98 15.57
N THR A 416 -5.40 -21.75 16.55
CA THR A 416 -4.44 -22.82 16.27
C THR A 416 -5.05 -23.86 15.34
N TYR A 417 -4.36 -24.15 14.25
CA TYR A 417 -4.82 -25.11 13.24
C TYR A 417 -4.36 -26.53 13.60
N MET A 418 -5.23 -27.48 13.29
CA MET A 418 -5.02 -28.90 13.53
C MET A 418 -5.33 -29.70 12.27
N ILE A 419 -4.43 -30.62 11.94
CA ILE A 419 -4.57 -31.57 10.83
C ILE A 419 -4.61 -32.95 11.47
N PRO A 420 -5.73 -33.70 11.46
CA PRO A 420 -5.78 -35.07 11.95
C PRO A 420 -4.81 -35.95 11.16
N ALA A 421 -4.04 -36.81 11.82
CA ALA A 421 -3.14 -37.74 11.14
C ALA A 421 -3.92 -38.85 10.42
N LYS A 422 -5.06 -39.25 10.98
CA LYS A 422 -6.03 -40.16 10.40
C LYS A 422 -7.27 -39.43 9.89
N ASN A 423 -8.17 -40.11 9.21
CA ASN A 423 -9.36 -39.51 8.59
C ASN A 423 -9.04 -38.50 7.48
N GLN A 424 -7.96 -38.69 6.77
CA GLN A 424 -7.59 -37.97 5.57
C GLN A 424 -7.95 -38.77 4.30
N PRO A 425 -8.10 -38.17 3.13
CA PRO A 425 -8.32 -38.90 1.88
C PRO A 425 -7.06 -39.60 1.34
N MET A 426 -5.91 -39.49 2.04
CA MET A 426 -4.64 -40.15 1.73
C MET A 426 -4.12 -40.91 2.96
N ASP A 427 -3.10 -41.76 2.77
CA ASP A 427 -2.42 -42.46 3.86
C ASP A 427 -1.49 -41.53 4.67
N GLU A 428 -1.03 -41.99 5.84
CA GLU A 428 -0.20 -41.21 6.76
C GLU A 428 1.18 -40.82 6.16
N SER A 429 1.72 -41.62 5.26
CA SER A 429 3.02 -41.35 4.62
C SER A 429 2.89 -40.24 3.57
N ALA A 430 1.85 -40.32 2.72
CA ALA A 430 1.52 -39.30 1.75
C ALA A 430 1.19 -37.98 2.44
N LEU A 431 0.38 -37.98 3.51
CA LEU A 431 0.09 -36.82 4.32
C LEU A 431 1.38 -36.15 4.86
N TYR A 432 2.28 -36.95 5.42
CA TYR A 432 3.54 -36.44 5.98
C TYR A 432 4.39 -35.75 4.93
N GLU A 433 4.50 -36.32 3.72
CA GLU A 433 5.25 -35.70 2.61
C GLU A 433 4.60 -34.41 2.11
N ILE A 434 3.27 -34.35 2.04
CA ILE A 434 2.52 -33.12 1.73
C ILE A 434 2.84 -32.04 2.78
N LEU A 435 2.74 -32.38 4.06
CA LEU A 435 3.01 -31.44 5.16
C LEU A 435 4.46 -30.96 5.15
N ARG A 436 5.42 -31.84 4.87
CA ARG A 436 6.85 -31.48 4.78
C ARG A 436 7.11 -30.46 3.66
N LYS A 437 6.54 -30.70 2.47
CA LYS A 437 6.63 -29.78 1.33
C LYS A 437 5.95 -28.44 1.63
N ALA A 438 4.70 -28.49 2.10
CA ALA A 438 3.92 -27.30 2.43
C ALA A 438 4.60 -26.44 3.53
N ALA A 439 5.15 -27.06 4.57
CA ALA A 439 5.91 -26.35 5.61
C ALA A 439 7.13 -25.61 5.04
N ALA A 440 7.89 -26.26 4.15
CA ALA A 440 9.05 -25.64 3.51
C ALA A 440 8.65 -24.48 2.59
N GLU A 441 7.63 -24.65 1.75
CA GLU A 441 7.12 -23.64 0.79
C GLU A 441 6.50 -22.42 1.47
N THR A 442 5.89 -22.61 2.65
CA THR A 442 5.22 -21.55 3.40
C THR A 442 6.05 -21.00 4.57
N HIS A 443 7.22 -21.59 4.81
CA HIS A 443 8.12 -21.20 5.92
C HIS A 443 7.50 -21.39 7.32
N ILE A 444 6.50 -22.25 7.47
CA ILE A 444 5.77 -22.47 8.73
C ILE A 444 6.22 -23.79 9.36
N ASN A 445 6.52 -23.74 10.66
CA ASN A 445 6.77 -24.95 11.42
C ASN A 445 5.47 -25.66 11.79
N ILE A 446 5.38 -26.94 11.46
CA ILE A 446 4.28 -27.83 11.80
C ILE A 446 4.79 -28.83 12.84
N THR A 447 4.05 -29.02 13.92
CA THR A 447 4.44 -29.90 15.02
C THR A 447 3.49 -31.08 15.10
N GLY A 448 4.00 -32.30 14.94
CA GLY A 448 3.24 -33.50 15.16
C GLY A 448 3.04 -33.79 16.65
N VAL A 449 1.91 -34.36 17.00
CA VAL A 449 1.55 -34.76 18.36
C VAL A 449 1.01 -36.18 18.37
N SER A 450 1.24 -36.93 19.49
CA SER A 450 0.85 -38.32 19.66
C SER A 450 -0.42 -38.52 20.48
N THR A 451 -0.96 -37.48 21.06
CA THR A 451 -2.19 -37.50 21.86
C THR A 451 -3.14 -36.38 21.48
N GLY A 452 -4.43 -36.61 21.63
CA GLY A 452 -5.47 -35.58 21.51
C GLY A 452 -5.90 -35.01 22.86
N HIS A 453 -5.44 -35.61 23.98
CA HIS A 453 -5.80 -35.14 25.31
C HIS A 453 -5.00 -33.92 25.70
N ALA A 454 -5.68 -32.82 26.00
CA ALA A 454 -5.09 -31.53 26.31
C ALA A 454 -5.76 -30.89 27.51
N GLN A 455 -5.07 -29.96 28.15
CA GLN A 455 -5.66 -29.12 29.19
C GLN A 455 -6.44 -27.95 28.52
N GLY A 456 -7.71 -27.84 28.83
CA GLY A 456 -8.66 -26.91 28.21
C GLY A 456 -9.61 -27.67 27.28
N ILE A 457 -9.32 -27.70 25.99
CA ILE A 457 -10.11 -28.46 25.02
C ILE A 457 -9.25 -29.57 24.38
N ASP A 458 -9.78 -30.78 24.30
CA ASP A 458 -9.16 -31.88 23.57
C ASP A 458 -9.24 -31.68 22.05
N LEU A 459 -8.29 -32.24 21.29
CA LEU A 459 -8.23 -32.08 19.82
C LEU A 459 -9.45 -32.66 19.09
N GLY A 460 -10.22 -33.54 19.74
CA GLY A 460 -11.49 -34.08 19.23
C GLY A 460 -12.72 -33.22 19.57
N SER A 461 -12.58 -32.14 20.32
CA SER A 461 -13.67 -31.25 20.70
C SER A 461 -14.37 -30.61 19.48
N ARG A 462 -15.67 -30.32 19.65
CA ARG A 462 -16.44 -29.51 18.68
C ARG A 462 -15.89 -28.10 18.49
N ASP A 463 -15.11 -27.60 19.44
CA ASP A 463 -14.41 -26.32 19.34
C ASP A 463 -13.22 -26.38 18.35
N PHE A 464 -12.86 -27.55 17.84
CA PHE A 464 -12.06 -27.71 16.63
C PHE A 464 -12.95 -27.80 15.40
N SER A 465 -13.23 -26.64 14.80
CA SER A 465 -14.12 -26.50 13.65
C SER A 465 -13.38 -26.73 12.33
N THR A 466 -14.03 -27.37 11.36
CA THR A 466 -13.44 -27.62 10.02
C THR A 466 -13.28 -26.33 9.25
N VAL A 467 -12.09 -26.10 8.68
CA VAL A 467 -11.83 -25.01 7.73
C VAL A 467 -12.14 -25.51 6.32
N LYS A 468 -13.03 -24.80 5.63
CA LYS A 468 -13.47 -25.18 4.27
C LYS A 468 -12.52 -24.62 3.22
N GLY A 469 -12.39 -25.31 2.09
CA GLY A 469 -11.78 -24.76 0.88
C GLY A 469 -12.57 -23.57 0.35
N VAL A 470 -11.89 -22.62 -0.29
CA VAL A 470 -12.51 -21.39 -0.76
C VAL A 470 -12.41 -21.28 -2.28
N LYS A 471 -13.44 -20.70 -2.91
CA LYS A 471 -13.45 -20.29 -4.31
C LYS A 471 -13.91 -18.84 -4.36
N ILE A 472 -13.02 -17.95 -4.74
CA ILE A 472 -13.18 -16.50 -4.55
C ILE A 472 -13.47 -15.82 -5.87
N ALA A 473 -14.52 -15.00 -5.90
CA ALA A 473 -14.81 -14.03 -6.94
C ALA A 473 -14.47 -12.62 -6.44
N LEU A 474 -13.80 -11.82 -7.25
CA LEU A 474 -13.50 -10.41 -7.04
C LEU A 474 -14.26 -9.58 -8.08
N LEU A 475 -15.13 -8.68 -7.65
CA LEU A 475 -15.82 -7.76 -8.56
C LEU A 475 -14.85 -6.71 -9.10
N VAL A 476 -14.94 -6.45 -10.41
CA VAL A 476 -14.15 -5.47 -11.14
C VAL A 476 -15.04 -4.72 -12.14
N GLY A 477 -14.52 -3.67 -12.77
CA GLY A 477 -15.25 -2.91 -13.79
C GLY A 477 -15.86 -1.61 -13.27
N SER A 478 -16.86 -1.12 -13.98
CA SER A 478 -17.44 0.21 -13.74
C SER A 478 -17.91 0.41 -12.30
N GLY A 479 -17.53 1.54 -11.69
CA GLY A 479 -17.83 1.88 -10.30
C GLY A 479 -16.88 1.26 -9.26
N ILE A 480 -16.11 0.24 -9.61
CA ILE A 480 -15.08 -0.36 -8.73
C ILE A 480 -13.79 0.49 -8.79
N ARG A 481 -13.26 0.82 -7.62
CA ARG A 481 -11.95 1.47 -7.54
C ARG A 481 -10.84 0.47 -7.85
N SER A 482 -10.13 0.70 -8.95
CA SER A 482 -9.12 -0.23 -9.47
C SER A 482 -7.98 -0.49 -8.49
N TYR A 483 -7.51 0.53 -7.76
CA TYR A 483 -6.46 0.37 -6.73
C TYR A 483 -6.87 -0.63 -5.64
N ASP A 484 -8.06 -0.51 -5.10
CA ASP A 484 -8.55 -1.39 -4.03
C ASP A 484 -8.71 -2.84 -4.55
N ALA A 485 -9.20 -3.01 -5.77
CA ALA A 485 -9.28 -4.32 -6.43
C ALA A 485 -7.89 -4.92 -6.67
N GLY A 486 -6.95 -4.11 -7.12
CA GLY A 486 -5.56 -4.51 -7.36
C GLY A 486 -4.83 -4.93 -6.10
N GLU A 487 -5.02 -4.21 -4.99
CA GLU A 487 -4.43 -4.53 -3.70
C GLU A 487 -4.92 -5.90 -3.18
N ILE A 488 -6.21 -6.20 -3.35
CA ILE A 488 -6.79 -7.51 -2.98
C ILE A 488 -6.25 -8.60 -3.90
N TRP A 489 -6.28 -8.37 -5.20
CA TRP A 489 -5.76 -9.33 -6.19
C TRP A 489 -4.28 -9.66 -5.95
N HIS A 490 -3.43 -8.64 -5.84
CA HIS A 490 -2.01 -8.81 -5.58
C HIS A 490 -1.73 -9.59 -4.28
N LEU A 491 -2.46 -9.27 -3.20
CA LEU A 491 -2.28 -9.97 -1.93
C LEU A 491 -2.59 -11.47 -2.06
N LEU A 492 -3.75 -11.81 -2.61
CA LEU A 492 -4.19 -13.19 -2.71
C LEU A 492 -3.33 -13.99 -3.70
N ASP A 493 -3.07 -13.44 -4.88
CA ASP A 493 -2.33 -14.09 -5.96
C ASP A 493 -0.83 -14.23 -5.61
N THR A 494 -0.13 -13.10 -5.39
CA THR A 494 1.34 -13.11 -5.27
C THR A 494 1.86 -13.53 -3.91
N ARG A 495 1.12 -13.28 -2.82
CA ARG A 495 1.61 -13.54 -1.46
C ARG A 495 1.04 -14.80 -0.84
N HIS A 496 -0.21 -15.07 -1.10
CA HIS A 496 -0.88 -16.24 -0.53
C HIS A 496 -1.09 -17.40 -1.51
N ASN A 497 -0.81 -17.21 -2.80
CA ASN A 497 -1.02 -18.20 -3.88
C ASN A 497 -2.46 -18.72 -3.87
N VAL A 498 -3.42 -17.81 -3.69
CA VAL A 498 -4.86 -18.11 -3.71
C VAL A 498 -5.41 -17.68 -5.06
N ALA A 499 -5.93 -18.62 -5.82
CA ALA A 499 -6.58 -18.33 -7.09
C ALA A 499 -7.87 -17.53 -6.88
N ILE A 500 -8.04 -16.45 -7.68
CA ILE A 500 -9.25 -15.63 -7.68
C ILE A 500 -9.80 -15.49 -9.09
N THR A 501 -11.13 -15.40 -9.21
CA THR A 501 -11.81 -15.07 -10.45
C THR A 501 -12.21 -13.59 -10.43
N LYS A 502 -11.67 -12.80 -11.35
CA LYS A 502 -12.09 -11.40 -11.54
C LYS A 502 -13.35 -11.37 -12.40
N ILE A 503 -14.46 -10.90 -11.84
CA ILE A 503 -15.77 -10.82 -12.52
C ILE A 503 -16.09 -9.35 -12.81
N ASP A 504 -16.18 -8.99 -14.10
CA ASP A 504 -16.65 -7.68 -14.49
C ASP A 504 -18.17 -7.55 -14.17
N ILE A 505 -18.55 -6.44 -13.54
CA ILE A 505 -19.95 -6.17 -13.16
C ILE A 505 -20.91 -6.32 -14.33
N LYS A 506 -20.51 -5.89 -15.55
CA LYS A 506 -21.36 -6.01 -16.75
C LYS A 506 -21.73 -7.45 -17.12
N ASP A 507 -20.90 -8.42 -16.70
CA ASP A 507 -21.11 -9.84 -17.00
C ASP A 507 -21.87 -10.59 -15.89
N LEU A 508 -22.16 -9.95 -14.75
CA LEU A 508 -22.82 -10.57 -13.61
C LEU A 508 -24.13 -11.29 -14.00
N LYS A 509 -24.86 -10.78 -15.00
CA LYS A 509 -26.09 -11.43 -15.50
C LYS A 509 -25.86 -12.89 -15.91
N LYS A 510 -24.71 -13.19 -16.50
CA LYS A 510 -24.38 -14.51 -17.08
C LYS A 510 -23.71 -15.46 -16.08
N ILE A 511 -23.19 -14.93 -14.96
CA ILE A 511 -22.38 -15.69 -14.01
C ILE A 511 -23.25 -16.42 -13.00
N ASN A 512 -22.99 -17.71 -12.76
CA ASN A 512 -23.57 -18.44 -11.65
C ASN A 512 -22.72 -18.17 -10.38
N LEU A 513 -23.25 -17.34 -9.47
CA LEU A 513 -22.56 -16.94 -8.24
C LEU A 513 -22.47 -18.10 -7.23
N SER A 514 -23.37 -19.09 -7.25
CA SER A 514 -23.31 -20.26 -6.34
C SER A 514 -22.07 -21.12 -6.54
N SER A 515 -21.35 -20.94 -7.65
CA SER A 515 -20.06 -21.56 -7.90
C SER A 515 -18.94 -21.03 -7.02
N TYR A 516 -19.15 -19.90 -6.32
CA TYR A 516 -18.15 -19.24 -5.48
C TYR A 516 -18.57 -19.27 -4.02
N SER A 517 -17.63 -19.52 -3.13
CA SER A 517 -17.86 -19.44 -1.69
C SER A 517 -17.84 -17.99 -1.19
N HIS A 518 -17.02 -17.12 -1.84
CA HIS A 518 -16.84 -15.73 -1.46
C HIS A 518 -16.93 -14.81 -2.66
N LEU A 519 -17.68 -13.71 -2.49
CA LEU A 519 -17.74 -12.58 -3.40
C LEU A 519 -17.13 -11.36 -2.69
N ILE A 520 -16.04 -10.83 -3.22
CA ILE A 520 -15.38 -9.65 -2.66
C ILE A 520 -15.73 -8.44 -3.51
N MET A 521 -16.28 -7.43 -2.88
CA MET A 521 -16.60 -6.13 -3.47
C MET A 521 -15.61 -5.09 -2.95
N PRO A 522 -14.61 -4.68 -3.76
CA PRO A 522 -13.75 -3.54 -3.41
C PRO A 522 -14.56 -2.26 -3.26
N SER A 523 -13.91 -1.15 -2.91
CA SER A 523 -14.58 0.15 -2.85
C SER A 523 -15.38 0.41 -4.13
N TYR A 524 -16.67 0.68 -3.97
CA TYR A 524 -17.62 0.84 -5.04
C TYR A 524 -18.40 2.14 -4.92
N SER A 525 -18.65 2.78 -6.05
CA SER A 525 -19.55 3.92 -6.18
C SER A 525 -20.25 3.90 -7.55
N GLY A 526 -21.49 4.40 -7.60
CA GLY A 526 -22.26 4.45 -8.83
C GLY A 526 -23.47 3.49 -8.83
N SER A 527 -24.04 3.25 -10.01
CA SER A 527 -25.30 2.51 -10.18
C SER A 527 -25.15 1.18 -10.96
N SER A 528 -23.95 0.82 -11.39
CA SER A 528 -23.73 -0.36 -12.23
C SER A 528 -24.15 -1.69 -11.60
N LEU A 529 -24.19 -1.77 -10.26
CA LEU A 529 -24.65 -2.95 -9.50
C LEU A 529 -26.16 -2.96 -9.24
N THR A 530 -26.88 -1.85 -9.46
CA THR A 530 -28.32 -1.76 -9.18
C THR A 530 -29.14 -2.88 -9.83
N PRO A 531 -28.91 -3.29 -11.09
CA PRO A 531 -29.66 -4.38 -11.71
C PRO A 531 -29.43 -5.77 -11.10
N TYR A 532 -28.39 -5.92 -10.26
CA TYR A 532 -27.92 -7.21 -9.74
C TYR A 532 -28.12 -7.36 -8.23
N VAL A 533 -28.79 -6.42 -7.55
CA VAL A 533 -29.01 -6.45 -6.10
C VAL A 533 -29.65 -7.76 -5.66
N GLU A 534 -30.76 -8.14 -6.27
CA GLU A 534 -31.47 -9.37 -5.88
C GLU A 534 -30.64 -10.63 -6.14
N LYS A 535 -29.95 -10.69 -7.27
CA LYS A 535 -29.05 -11.81 -7.59
C LYS A 535 -27.94 -12.02 -6.56
N VAL A 536 -27.33 -10.91 -6.12
CA VAL A 536 -26.28 -10.95 -5.08
C VAL A 536 -26.90 -11.29 -3.72
N LYS A 537 -28.13 -10.85 -3.46
CA LYS A 537 -28.84 -11.15 -2.22
C LYS A 537 -29.20 -12.64 -2.13
N GLU A 538 -29.74 -13.23 -3.19
CA GLU A 538 -30.02 -14.66 -3.31
C GLU A 538 -28.75 -15.48 -3.05
N TYR A 539 -27.64 -15.14 -3.72
CA TYR A 539 -26.35 -15.80 -3.49
C TYR A 539 -25.94 -15.81 -2.01
N VAL A 540 -26.11 -14.70 -1.30
CA VAL A 540 -25.78 -14.65 0.13
C VAL A 540 -26.80 -15.48 0.94
N GLN A 541 -28.08 -15.34 0.66
CA GLN A 541 -29.13 -16.08 1.37
C GLN A 541 -28.98 -17.61 1.24
N GLU A 542 -28.43 -18.09 0.13
CA GLU A 542 -28.15 -19.50 -0.14
C GLU A 542 -26.82 -20.00 0.50
N GLY A 543 -26.08 -19.13 1.18
CA GLY A 543 -24.90 -19.53 1.95
C GLY A 543 -23.57 -18.90 1.48
N GLY A 544 -23.59 -18.04 0.46
CA GLY A 544 -22.41 -17.30 0.02
C GLY A 544 -21.95 -16.27 1.05
N THR A 545 -20.65 -15.94 1.03
CA THR A 545 -20.08 -14.87 1.84
C THR A 545 -19.80 -13.64 0.98
N LEU A 546 -20.37 -12.49 1.34
CA LEU A 546 -20.14 -11.21 0.68
C LEU A 546 -19.26 -10.32 1.56
N ILE A 547 -18.09 -9.89 1.05
CA ILE A 547 -17.16 -9.02 1.75
C ILE A 547 -17.11 -7.67 1.03
N GLY A 548 -17.57 -6.60 1.68
CA GLY A 548 -17.55 -5.25 1.14
C GLY A 548 -16.51 -4.36 1.81
N TYR A 549 -15.74 -3.66 0.97
CA TYR A 549 -14.67 -2.75 1.39
C TYR A 549 -15.04 -1.29 1.22
N ARG A 550 -14.65 -0.47 2.20
CA ARG A 550 -14.70 0.99 2.14
C ARG A 550 -16.09 1.49 1.69
N TYR A 551 -16.20 2.21 0.59
CA TYR A 551 -17.49 2.76 0.12
C TYR A 551 -18.49 1.68 -0.34
N ALA A 552 -18.06 0.45 -0.64
CA ALA A 552 -18.98 -0.65 -0.85
C ALA A 552 -19.89 -0.92 0.38
N THR A 553 -19.43 -0.58 1.60
CA THR A 553 -20.21 -0.73 2.83
C THR A 553 -21.48 0.13 2.83
N LYS A 554 -21.46 1.31 2.20
CA LYS A 554 -22.67 2.13 2.00
C LYS A 554 -23.68 1.41 1.10
N TRP A 555 -23.21 0.90 -0.04
CA TRP A 555 -24.07 0.14 -0.95
C TRP A 555 -24.69 -1.09 -0.28
N LEU A 556 -23.92 -1.82 0.54
CA LEU A 556 -24.41 -2.96 1.32
C LEU A 556 -25.52 -2.55 2.28
N ASN A 557 -25.36 -1.41 2.96
CA ASN A 557 -26.35 -0.87 3.89
C ASN A 557 -27.63 -0.38 3.18
N GLU A 558 -27.48 0.41 2.14
CA GLU A 558 -28.57 0.98 1.34
C GLU A 558 -29.46 -0.11 0.73
N ASN A 559 -28.84 -1.22 0.30
CA ASN A 559 -29.55 -2.37 -0.29
C ASN A 559 -29.92 -3.45 0.76
N LYS A 560 -29.80 -3.16 2.06
CA LYS A 560 -30.26 -4.02 3.16
C LYS A 560 -29.57 -5.41 3.21
N PHE A 561 -28.31 -5.49 2.83
CA PHE A 561 -27.48 -6.67 3.05
C PHE A 561 -27.02 -6.77 4.51
N ILE A 562 -26.76 -5.64 5.11
CA ILE A 562 -26.33 -5.47 6.50
C ILE A 562 -26.90 -4.16 7.04
N ASN A 563 -27.19 -4.09 8.33
CA ASN A 563 -27.61 -2.86 8.97
C ASN A 563 -26.40 -2.17 9.62
N LEU A 564 -26.04 -0.98 9.11
CA LEU A 564 -24.95 -0.16 9.59
C LEU A 564 -25.47 1.24 9.94
N GLU A 565 -25.27 1.66 11.17
CA GLU A 565 -25.52 3.05 11.58
C GLU A 565 -24.25 3.87 11.33
N PHE A 566 -24.27 4.68 10.25
CA PHE A 566 -23.19 5.61 9.97
C PHE A 566 -23.33 6.88 10.79
N LEU A 567 -22.22 7.32 11.39
CA LEU A 567 -22.14 8.60 12.08
C LEU A 567 -21.83 9.68 11.05
N ASP A 568 -22.72 10.63 10.89
CA ASP A 568 -22.59 11.72 9.94
C ASP A 568 -22.08 13.00 10.63
N GLN A 569 -21.15 13.64 9.97
CA GLN A 569 -20.64 14.93 10.39
C GLN A 569 -21.45 16.06 9.73
N LYS A 570 -21.91 17.00 10.53
CA LYS A 570 -22.31 18.32 10.06
C LYS A 570 -21.19 19.30 10.37
N SER A 571 -20.26 19.49 9.42
CA SER A 571 -19.28 20.58 9.57
C SER A 571 -19.99 21.90 9.29
N THR A 572 -19.88 22.83 10.22
CA THR A 572 -20.41 24.19 10.08
C THR A 572 -19.24 25.13 9.87
N ALA A 573 -19.19 25.76 8.70
CA ALA A 573 -18.21 26.80 8.39
C ALA A 573 -18.66 28.12 9.06
N ILE A 574 -18.19 28.36 10.28
CA ILE A 574 -18.40 29.63 11.00
C ILE A 574 -17.15 30.49 10.80
N ASP A 575 -17.33 31.76 10.43
CA ASP A 575 -16.24 32.71 10.19
C ASP A 575 -15.23 32.30 9.11
N VAL A 576 -15.66 31.51 8.13
CA VAL A 576 -14.88 31.13 6.95
C VAL A 576 -15.21 32.06 5.79
N SER A 577 -14.20 32.75 5.25
CA SER A 577 -14.36 33.60 4.08
C SER A 577 -14.66 32.77 2.82
N PHE A 578 -15.18 33.41 1.77
CA PHE A 578 -15.40 32.73 0.48
C PHE A 578 -14.06 32.26 -0.11
N GLU A 579 -12.98 33.01 0.07
CA GLU A 579 -11.62 32.69 -0.36
C GLU A 579 -11.11 31.40 0.32
N ASP A 580 -11.42 31.20 1.61
CA ASP A 580 -10.97 30.04 2.39
C ASP A 580 -11.92 28.83 2.30
N LYS A 581 -13.02 28.92 1.57
CA LYS A 581 -14.05 27.89 1.45
C LYS A 581 -13.47 26.52 1.02
N ASP A 582 -12.62 26.51 0.00
CA ASP A 582 -12.09 25.26 -0.55
C ASP A 582 -10.97 24.69 0.34
N LYS A 583 -10.19 25.55 1.00
CA LYS A 583 -9.25 25.12 2.05
C LYS A 583 -10.00 24.47 3.22
N PHE A 584 -11.06 25.12 3.72
CA PHE A 584 -11.88 24.57 4.78
C PHE A 584 -12.46 23.20 4.40
N ARG A 585 -13.06 23.08 3.22
CA ARG A 585 -13.62 21.81 2.72
C ARG A 585 -12.56 20.73 2.56
N GLY A 586 -11.41 21.08 1.98
CA GLY A 586 -10.28 20.18 1.79
C GLY A 586 -9.69 19.66 3.11
N ALA A 587 -9.75 20.49 4.16
CA ALA A 587 -9.30 20.13 5.50
C ALA A 587 -10.25 19.17 6.24
N GLN A 588 -11.53 19.05 5.84
CA GLN A 588 -12.53 18.20 6.47
C GLN A 588 -12.41 16.73 6.04
N VAL A 589 -11.23 16.16 6.19
CA VAL A 589 -10.90 14.81 5.70
C VAL A 589 -10.15 13.97 6.74
N THR A 590 -10.14 12.67 6.51
CA THR A 590 -9.15 11.75 7.05
C THR A 590 -8.02 11.65 6.01
N GLY A 591 -6.94 12.40 6.23
CA GLY A 591 -5.86 12.62 5.25
C GLY A 591 -4.89 11.44 5.09
N GLY A 592 -5.37 10.19 5.07
CA GLY A 592 -4.52 9.02 5.01
C GLY A 592 -3.63 8.90 6.26
N ALA A 593 -4.23 8.55 7.39
CA ALA A 593 -3.61 8.56 8.70
C ALA A 593 -3.68 7.18 9.39
N ILE A 594 -2.93 7.04 10.47
CA ILE A 594 -2.76 5.78 11.20
C ILE A 594 -3.42 5.91 12.56
N PHE A 595 -4.26 4.93 12.87
CA PHE A 595 -5.06 4.93 14.10
C PHE A 595 -4.86 3.63 14.88
N ASN A 596 -5.07 3.71 16.21
CA ASN A 596 -5.04 2.56 17.11
C ASN A 596 -6.46 2.02 17.33
N THR A 597 -6.59 0.70 17.25
CA THR A 597 -7.82 0.00 17.60
C THR A 597 -7.58 -0.97 18.76
N ASN A 598 -8.60 -1.18 19.58
CA ASN A 598 -8.71 -2.35 20.46
C ASN A 598 -9.27 -3.52 19.65
N ILE A 599 -8.72 -4.71 19.86
CA ILE A 599 -9.20 -5.92 19.19
C ILE A 599 -9.53 -7.01 20.21
N ASP A 600 -10.67 -7.67 20.02
CA ASP A 600 -11.02 -8.89 20.75
C ASP A 600 -10.34 -10.08 20.07
N ARG A 601 -9.30 -10.62 20.72
CA ARG A 601 -8.52 -11.75 20.20
C ARG A 601 -9.28 -13.09 20.19
N SER A 602 -10.40 -13.19 20.88
CA SER A 602 -11.25 -14.38 20.89
C SER A 602 -12.16 -14.44 19.65
N HIS A 603 -12.39 -13.32 18.95
CA HIS A 603 -13.18 -13.30 17.73
C HIS A 603 -12.33 -13.77 16.53
N PRO A 604 -12.88 -14.65 15.65
CA PRO A 604 -12.13 -15.25 14.53
C PRO A 604 -11.47 -14.27 13.59
N ILE A 605 -12.03 -13.07 13.38
CA ILE A 605 -11.41 -12.03 12.55
C ILE A 605 -10.02 -11.62 13.04
N ASN A 606 -9.76 -11.74 14.35
CA ASN A 606 -8.53 -11.32 15.01
C ASN A 606 -7.57 -12.48 15.33
N PHE A 607 -7.88 -13.71 14.92
CA PHE A 607 -6.99 -14.84 15.17
C PHE A 607 -5.61 -14.59 14.55
N GLY A 608 -4.58 -14.90 15.32
CA GLY A 608 -3.18 -14.70 14.93
C GLY A 608 -2.56 -13.39 15.40
N TYR A 609 -3.32 -12.40 15.86
CA TYR A 609 -2.76 -11.22 16.52
C TYR A 609 -2.32 -11.55 17.95
N LEU A 610 -1.17 -11.01 18.37
CA LEU A 610 -0.61 -11.24 19.71
C LEU A 610 -1.02 -10.17 20.73
N ASN A 611 -1.22 -8.94 20.26
CA ASN A 611 -1.59 -7.81 21.10
C ASN A 611 -3.11 -7.59 21.08
N SER A 612 -3.64 -6.95 22.11
CA SER A 612 -5.04 -6.50 22.17
C SER A 612 -5.27 -5.16 21.45
N THR A 613 -4.24 -4.61 20.82
CA THR A 613 -4.32 -3.39 20.01
C THR A 613 -3.71 -3.62 18.65
N LEU A 614 -4.25 -2.94 17.63
CA LEU A 614 -3.79 -3.05 16.23
C LEU A 614 -3.76 -1.66 15.58
N PRO A 615 -2.61 -1.22 15.05
CA PRO A 615 -2.55 -0.06 14.18
C PRO A 615 -3.25 -0.34 12.85
N VAL A 616 -4.12 0.57 12.42
CA VAL A 616 -4.85 0.49 11.15
C VAL A 616 -4.64 1.77 10.34
N PHE A 617 -4.67 1.65 9.01
CA PHE A 617 -4.64 2.77 8.08
C PHE A 617 -6.04 3.14 7.62
N ARG A 618 -6.32 4.45 7.57
CA ARG A 618 -7.61 4.95 7.12
C ARG A 618 -7.48 6.22 6.29
N ASN A 619 -8.23 6.26 5.20
CA ASN A 619 -8.39 7.43 4.34
C ASN A 619 -9.84 7.58 3.85
N THR A 620 -10.80 7.23 4.70
CA THR A 620 -12.24 7.39 4.45
C THR A 620 -12.90 8.10 5.62
N ASN A 621 -14.01 8.79 5.36
CA ASN A 621 -14.88 9.42 6.36
C ASN A 621 -16.13 8.57 6.63
N LEU A 622 -15.98 7.25 6.70
CA LEU A 622 -17.05 6.28 6.95
C LEU A 622 -16.95 5.80 8.41
N TYR A 623 -17.72 6.34 9.30
CA TYR A 623 -17.68 6.00 10.73
C TYR A 623 -18.91 5.18 11.08
N ILE A 624 -18.74 3.92 11.49
CA ILE A 624 -19.84 3.04 11.91
C ILE A 624 -19.94 3.12 13.44
N LYS A 625 -21.11 3.39 13.94
CA LYS A 625 -21.42 3.35 15.38
C LYS A 625 -21.16 1.94 15.94
N ALA A 626 -20.56 1.87 17.12
CA ALA A 626 -20.40 0.61 17.82
C ALA A 626 -21.77 0.05 18.22
N ASP A 627 -21.88 -1.28 18.22
CA ASP A 627 -23.03 -2.00 18.74
C ASP A 627 -23.05 -1.94 20.29
N ASP A 628 -24.23 -1.95 20.87
CA ASP A 628 -24.39 -1.97 22.32
C ASP A 628 -23.86 -3.28 22.95
N GLN A 629 -23.86 -4.36 22.17
CA GLN A 629 -23.25 -5.63 22.55
C GLN A 629 -21.76 -5.63 22.19
N SER A 630 -20.89 -5.60 23.17
CA SER A 630 -19.44 -5.45 22.98
C SER A 630 -18.83 -6.56 22.11
N TYR A 631 -19.36 -7.79 22.16
CA TYR A 631 -18.90 -8.93 21.36
C TYR A 631 -19.18 -8.77 19.85
N ASN A 632 -20.05 -7.83 19.45
CA ASN A 632 -20.30 -7.46 18.06
C ASN A 632 -19.30 -6.40 17.53
N ASN A 633 -18.37 -5.94 18.40
CA ASN A 633 -17.37 -4.92 18.09
C ASN A 633 -15.94 -5.49 18.18
N PRO A 634 -15.58 -6.53 17.42
CA PRO A 634 -14.30 -7.21 17.60
C PRO A 634 -13.09 -6.34 17.25
N ILE A 635 -13.28 -5.25 16.49
CA ILE A 635 -12.28 -4.22 16.21
C ILE A 635 -12.95 -2.87 16.45
N GLN A 636 -12.40 -2.07 17.36
CA GLN A 636 -12.96 -0.78 17.74
C GLN A 636 -11.86 0.26 17.92
N TYR A 637 -12.05 1.46 17.38
CA TYR A 637 -11.13 2.56 17.60
C TYR A 637 -11.06 2.92 19.08
N THR A 638 -9.86 3.24 19.58
CA THR A 638 -9.69 3.67 20.96
C THR A 638 -10.31 5.06 21.19
N SER A 639 -10.46 5.47 22.46
CA SER A 639 -10.88 6.83 22.82
C SER A 639 -9.87 7.92 22.41
N ASN A 640 -8.59 7.55 22.16
CA ASN A 640 -7.55 8.43 21.62
C ASN A 640 -6.83 7.69 20.48
N PRO A 641 -7.46 7.57 19.30
CA PRO A 641 -7.02 6.63 18.27
C PRO A 641 -5.83 7.13 17.43
N LEU A 642 -5.61 8.44 17.26
CA LEU A 642 -4.61 8.97 16.33
C LEU A 642 -3.17 8.60 16.75
N LEU A 643 -2.50 7.79 15.93
CA LEU A 643 -1.09 7.42 16.09
C LEU A 643 -0.14 8.32 15.28
N SER A 644 -0.51 8.59 14.03
CA SER A 644 0.26 9.46 13.10
C SER A 644 -0.63 9.90 11.94
N GLY A 645 -0.41 11.11 11.43
CA GLY A 645 -1.14 11.68 10.30
C GLY A 645 -2.18 12.71 10.69
N TYR A 646 -2.87 13.23 9.67
CA TYR A 646 -3.87 14.27 9.77
C TYR A 646 -5.29 13.71 9.72
N ILE A 647 -6.11 14.24 10.57
CA ILE A 647 -7.58 14.09 10.58
C ILE A 647 -8.15 15.38 11.17
N SER A 648 -9.25 15.91 10.60
CA SER A 648 -9.92 17.07 11.21
C SER A 648 -10.48 16.72 12.60
N GLU A 649 -10.63 17.71 13.47
CA GLU A 649 -11.10 17.50 14.85
C GLU A 649 -12.51 16.87 14.88
N GLU A 650 -13.38 17.31 13.98
CA GLU A 650 -14.73 16.81 13.83
C GLU A 650 -14.74 15.34 13.40
N ASN A 651 -13.95 15.00 12.38
CA ASN A 651 -13.79 13.62 11.94
C ASN A 651 -13.16 12.74 13.03
N LEU A 652 -12.21 13.27 13.80
CA LEU A 652 -11.60 12.57 14.91
C LEU A 652 -12.63 12.29 16.02
N ALA A 653 -13.54 13.23 16.29
CA ALA A 653 -14.61 13.04 17.26
C ALA A 653 -15.53 11.87 16.89
N LEU A 654 -15.90 11.75 15.61
CA LEU A 654 -16.71 10.65 15.09
C LEU A 654 -15.97 9.31 15.06
N LEU A 655 -14.65 9.35 14.81
CA LEU A 655 -13.83 8.16 14.75
C LEU A 655 -13.66 7.49 16.13
N LYS A 656 -13.56 8.28 17.21
CA LYS A 656 -13.40 7.76 18.59
C LYS A 656 -14.51 6.76 18.90
N ASN A 657 -14.11 5.57 19.36
CA ASN A 657 -14.98 4.46 19.73
C ASN A 657 -15.90 3.92 18.62
N SER A 658 -15.77 4.40 17.37
CA SER A 658 -16.43 3.81 16.21
C SER A 658 -15.78 2.47 15.82
N VAL A 659 -16.39 1.73 14.88
CA VAL A 659 -15.90 0.42 14.47
C VAL A 659 -15.62 0.38 12.97
N PRO A 660 -14.47 -0.21 12.53
CA PRO A 660 -14.15 -0.38 11.12
C PRO A 660 -14.67 -1.70 10.52
N PHE A 661 -15.23 -2.58 11.36
CA PHE A 661 -15.62 -3.93 10.99
C PHE A 661 -16.99 -4.29 11.55
N LYS A 662 -17.82 -4.87 10.71
CA LYS A 662 -19.09 -5.51 11.10
C LYS A 662 -19.31 -6.80 10.30
N VAL A 663 -19.93 -7.78 10.95
CA VAL A 663 -20.38 -9.01 10.30
C VAL A 663 -21.83 -9.27 10.66
N SER A 664 -22.61 -9.75 9.67
CA SER A 664 -24.01 -10.10 9.86
C SER A 664 -24.38 -11.36 9.07
N ARG A 665 -25.41 -12.04 9.53
CA ARG A 665 -26.07 -13.13 8.80
C ARG A 665 -27.11 -12.56 7.83
N LEU A 666 -27.18 -13.13 6.62
CA LEU A 666 -28.28 -12.92 5.69
C LEU A 666 -28.67 -14.30 5.11
N GLY A 667 -29.79 -14.84 5.55
CA GLY A 667 -30.15 -16.24 5.25
C GLY A 667 -29.15 -17.24 5.82
N LEU A 668 -28.60 -18.10 4.98
CA LEU A 668 -27.56 -19.07 5.34
C LEU A 668 -26.13 -18.49 5.23
N GLY A 669 -25.97 -17.36 4.55
CA GLY A 669 -24.66 -16.73 4.28
C GLY A 669 -24.28 -15.65 5.26
N LYS A 670 -23.18 -14.96 4.92
CA LYS A 670 -22.56 -13.90 5.71
C LYS A 670 -22.30 -12.65 4.88
N VAL A 671 -22.48 -11.50 5.51
CA VAL A 671 -22.07 -10.20 4.98
C VAL A 671 -21.04 -9.61 5.92
N ILE A 672 -19.90 -9.23 5.38
CA ILE A 672 -18.77 -8.62 6.12
C ILE A 672 -18.54 -7.23 5.54
N ALA A 673 -18.58 -6.22 6.39
CA ALA A 673 -18.34 -4.82 6.04
C ALA A 673 -17.04 -4.35 6.69
N ILE A 674 -16.11 -3.79 5.88
CA ILE A 674 -14.80 -3.28 6.33
C ILE A 674 -14.63 -1.86 5.77
N THR A 675 -14.60 -0.84 6.62
CA THR A 675 -14.47 0.55 6.18
C THR A 675 -13.03 1.00 5.95
N ASP A 676 -12.05 0.27 6.50
CA ASP A 676 -10.63 0.56 6.36
C ASP A 676 -10.00 -0.17 5.18
N ASN A 677 -8.85 0.32 4.70
CA ASN A 677 -8.06 -0.40 3.73
C ASN A 677 -7.03 -1.30 4.42
N THR A 678 -7.31 -2.60 4.48
CA THR A 678 -6.45 -3.59 5.14
C THR A 678 -5.21 -3.98 4.33
N ASN A 679 -5.14 -3.56 3.05
CA ASN A 679 -4.11 -4.00 2.09
C ASN A 679 -3.37 -2.83 1.44
N PHE A 680 -3.49 -1.64 1.97
CA PHE A 680 -3.09 -0.38 1.36
C PHE A 680 -1.68 -0.43 0.75
N ARG A 681 -1.61 -0.15 -0.55
CA ARG A 681 -0.39 -0.05 -1.36
C ARG A 681 0.58 -1.23 -1.13
N ALA A 682 0.04 -2.42 -0.88
CA ALA A 682 0.79 -3.66 -0.66
C ALA A 682 1.85 -3.62 0.46
N PHE A 683 2.01 -2.53 1.23
CA PHE A 683 2.96 -2.48 2.34
C PHE A 683 2.34 -2.56 3.75
N TRP A 684 1.00 -2.58 3.85
CA TRP A 684 0.27 -2.76 5.10
C TRP A 684 0.15 -4.23 5.50
N TYR A 685 1.29 -4.87 5.76
CA TYR A 685 1.38 -6.28 6.16
C TYR A 685 0.62 -6.59 7.44
N GLY A 686 0.61 -5.65 8.41
CA GLY A 686 0.01 -5.84 9.72
C GLY A 686 -1.49 -6.09 9.70
N THR A 687 -2.21 -5.61 8.69
CA THR A 687 -3.67 -5.74 8.57
C THR A 687 -4.14 -6.72 7.49
N ASN A 688 -3.25 -7.28 6.67
CA ASN A 688 -3.62 -8.25 5.64
C ASN A 688 -4.38 -9.46 6.20
N ARG A 689 -4.07 -9.85 7.44
CA ARG A 689 -4.71 -10.96 8.15
C ARG A 689 -6.22 -10.75 8.32
N ILE A 690 -6.72 -9.53 8.43
CA ILE A 690 -8.16 -9.24 8.51
C ILE A 690 -8.87 -9.80 7.27
N LEU A 691 -8.36 -9.54 6.06
CA LEU A 691 -8.96 -10.09 4.84
C LEU A 691 -8.86 -11.62 4.78
N THR A 692 -7.70 -12.19 5.10
CA THR A 692 -7.54 -13.65 5.02
C THR A 692 -8.39 -14.38 6.07
N ASN A 693 -8.54 -13.82 7.28
CA ASN A 693 -9.46 -14.36 8.28
C ASN A 693 -10.93 -14.19 7.86
N ALA A 694 -11.31 -13.06 7.23
CA ALA A 694 -12.65 -12.87 6.66
C ALA A 694 -12.96 -13.92 5.57
N ILE A 695 -11.95 -14.42 4.85
CA ILE A 695 -12.11 -15.47 3.83
C ILE A 695 -12.18 -16.85 4.48
N TYR A 696 -11.21 -17.24 5.30
CA TYR A 696 -11.09 -18.63 5.77
C TYR A 696 -11.91 -18.94 7.04
N LEU A 697 -12.34 -17.92 7.77
CA LEU A 697 -13.02 -18.05 9.06
C LEU A 697 -14.40 -17.37 9.10
N SER A 698 -14.96 -16.93 7.97
CA SER A 698 -16.27 -16.27 7.90
C SER A 698 -17.40 -17.10 8.52
N ASP A 699 -17.40 -18.41 8.35
CA ASP A 699 -18.39 -19.31 8.90
C ASP A 699 -18.26 -19.57 10.42
N LYS A 700 -17.20 -19.02 11.04
CA LYS A 700 -16.94 -19.08 12.50
C LYS A 700 -17.32 -17.77 13.22
N MET A 701 -17.74 -16.74 12.47
CA MET A 701 -18.11 -15.42 12.99
C MET A 701 -19.61 -15.29 13.22
#